data_12edea81e03a6efd8a695c59e320835f
#
_entry.id   12edea81e03a6efd8a695c59e320835f
#
_cell.length_a   1.000
_cell.length_b   1.000
_cell.length_c   1.000
_cell.angle_alpha   90.00
_cell.angle_beta   90.00
_cell.angle_gamma   90.00
#
_symmetry.space_group_name_H-M   'P 1'
#
loop_
_entity.id
_entity.type
_entity.pdbx_description
1 polymer ?
#
loop_
_entity_poly.entity_id
_entity_poly.type
_entity_poly.pdbx_seq_one_letter_code
_entity_poly.pdbx_strand_id
1 'polypeptide(L)'
;MLSIGGLTLSFICKTLLLTGLLLALSWLSSCSAERLFRLTLAPAERPAVGFVLLMACGEIVGWPMVAFRLSSALFMALVGAAAAALALFGLLSWLRRPALPSVQEDAPAARRIALLLALAAVALELVMTLVTFRSDSDDSFYVSNVALFANSSVLNPFDSSMGSHVVGTVPMYDFQIWESVLAMLCRVFRLGAAELCHTAMLPPLLLLAASAAFSLGLSLLGNERRAYLFTFVLSVFYIFSGANGYSVGAFLLGRVWQGKSASLTIVLPVLSALLLRELGRGERVQKRLWTLLLACMLAAISFNPTGLYVVGFEMLFLTAAVAITEKRGRLMVHLLPPLAAGALFTFLIWLRTSQFPGQVDAASQAGRGFVLEQLQLMFAHQEVYLALFAVLFVAVLLRGGREARTYFVLTSMLLALFVWSPVLGRLVAQYATKTPSYWRVFWLIPVGPICAYSTVWLTEKLPRRWMHLAGVLVCSALLALPGEWMFTSAPADETPFLPSENVEKVPQETLDFGERLTDGGVRSPVLACEPLSTTLRQVWPELELLVSRPQYILDLYVYRGQAETGEDLLRLRDFVNQGEPETDGIPALLAKYGVEYVILYRQCGIPQDCLLRAGWHIAAGTDNYVLMTCADELSPTQQG
;
A
#
# COMPACT_ATOMS: atom_id res chain seq x y z
N MET A 1 21.80 -20.37 -10.06
CA MET A 1 21.79 -18.90 -10.02
C MET A 1 20.44 -18.48 -10.55
N LEU A 2 19.62 -17.82 -9.74
CA LEU A 2 18.36 -17.23 -10.18
C LEU A 2 18.70 -16.09 -11.17
N SER A 3 18.47 -16.28 -12.45
CA SER A 3 18.54 -15.19 -13.43
C SER A 3 17.14 -14.55 -13.48
N ILE A 4 17.04 -13.32 -13.00
CA ILE A 4 15.80 -12.54 -13.10
C ILE A 4 15.84 -11.86 -14.49
N GLY A 5 14.85 -12.16 -15.35
CA GLY A 5 14.71 -11.53 -16.66
C GLY A 5 14.58 -10.00 -16.52
N GLY A 6 15.16 -9.25 -17.44
CA GLY A 6 15.15 -7.79 -17.43
C GLY A 6 16.11 -7.11 -16.44
N LEU A 7 16.80 -7.85 -15.56
CA LEU A 7 17.77 -7.29 -14.62
C LEU A 7 19.07 -6.87 -15.31
N THR A 8 19.02 -5.75 -16.02
CA THR A 8 20.15 -5.16 -16.73
C THR A 8 20.92 -4.17 -15.85
N LEU A 9 22.19 -3.88 -16.20
CA LEU A 9 22.95 -2.83 -15.54
C LEU A 9 22.24 -1.46 -15.62
N SER A 10 21.60 -1.17 -16.75
CA SER A 10 20.80 0.05 -16.94
C SER A 10 19.65 0.11 -15.94
N PHE A 11 18.89 -0.98 -15.74
CA PHE A 11 17.81 -1.05 -14.78
C PHE A 11 18.32 -0.84 -13.35
N ILE A 12 19.41 -1.50 -12.96
CA ILE A 12 20.04 -1.33 -11.64
C ILE A 12 20.45 0.13 -11.40
N CYS A 13 21.11 0.76 -12.39
CA CYS A 13 21.51 2.17 -12.28
C CYS A 13 20.30 3.11 -12.13
N LYS A 14 19.22 2.89 -12.90
CA LYS A 14 17.98 3.67 -12.78
C LYS A 14 17.33 3.50 -11.40
N THR A 15 17.27 2.27 -10.87
CA THR A 15 16.74 1.97 -9.55
C THR A 15 17.55 2.64 -8.44
N LEU A 16 18.87 2.59 -8.50
CA LEU A 16 19.75 3.27 -7.53
C LEU A 16 19.60 4.78 -7.60
N LEU A 17 19.52 5.36 -8.80
CA LEU A 17 19.32 6.80 -9.00
C LEU A 17 17.95 7.24 -8.48
N LEU A 18 16.89 6.49 -8.78
CA LEU A 18 15.53 6.72 -8.24
C LEU A 18 15.53 6.71 -6.72
N THR A 19 16.13 5.66 -6.13
CA THR A 19 16.24 5.52 -4.67
C THR A 19 16.98 6.71 -4.05
N GLY A 20 18.14 7.06 -4.61
CA GLY A 20 18.93 8.20 -4.14
C GLY A 20 18.18 9.52 -4.27
N LEU A 21 17.49 9.75 -5.38
CA LEU A 21 16.69 10.95 -5.60
C LEU A 21 15.54 11.08 -4.59
N LEU A 22 14.74 10.01 -4.42
CA LEU A 22 13.60 10.04 -3.49
C LEU A 22 14.05 10.23 -2.04
N LEU A 23 15.10 9.56 -1.62
CA LEU A 23 15.65 9.73 -0.26
C LEU A 23 16.25 11.12 -0.07
N ALA A 24 16.95 11.68 -1.05
CA ALA A 24 17.52 13.02 -0.99
C ALA A 24 16.41 14.10 -0.94
N LEU A 25 15.41 14.02 -1.82
CA LEU A 25 14.26 14.94 -1.80
C LEU A 25 13.52 14.85 -0.46
N SER A 26 13.27 13.65 0.04
CA SER A 26 12.63 13.43 1.34
C SER A 26 13.48 14.01 2.47
N TRP A 27 14.78 13.76 2.50
CA TRP A 27 15.67 14.30 3.52
C TRP A 27 15.73 15.83 3.49
N LEU A 28 15.84 16.45 2.31
CA LEU A 28 15.82 17.91 2.17
C LEU A 28 14.47 18.50 2.61
N SER A 29 13.36 17.86 2.24
CA SER A 29 12.02 18.28 2.66
C SER A 29 11.83 18.22 4.17
N SER A 30 12.48 17.28 4.86
CA SER A 30 12.47 17.24 6.33
C SER A 30 13.19 18.45 6.94
N CYS A 31 14.24 18.96 6.29
CA CYS A 31 14.90 20.19 6.73
C CYS A 31 13.97 21.42 6.62
N SER A 32 13.05 21.41 5.63
CA SER A 32 11.95 22.38 5.56
C SER A 32 10.99 22.21 6.74
N ALA A 33 10.60 20.97 7.06
CA ALA A 33 9.73 20.68 8.20
C ALA A 33 10.35 21.16 9.53
N GLU A 34 11.64 20.88 9.78
CA GLU A 34 12.32 21.33 10.99
C GLU A 34 12.28 22.85 11.14
N ARG A 35 12.49 23.60 10.06
CA ARG A 35 12.43 25.06 10.09
C ARG A 35 11.01 25.60 10.21
N LEU A 36 10.08 25.08 9.40
CA LEU A 36 8.69 25.55 9.38
C LEU A 36 7.97 25.23 10.69
N PHE A 37 8.20 24.04 11.23
CA PHE A 37 7.48 23.53 12.40
C PHE A 37 8.33 23.54 13.69
N ARG A 38 9.58 24.01 13.60
CA ARG A 38 10.53 24.01 14.73
C ARG A 38 10.69 22.63 15.37
N LEU A 39 10.77 21.61 14.52
CA LEU A 39 11.06 20.25 14.93
C LEU A 39 12.56 20.04 15.08
N THR A 40 12.95 19.10 15.93
CA THR A 40 14.29 18.53 15.97
C THR A 40 14.16 17.06 15.59
N LEU A 41 14.73 16.70 14.46
CA LEU A 41 14.66 15.34 13.92
C LEU A 41 16.04 14.68 13.97
N ALA A 42 16.11 13.44 14.45
CA ALA A 42 17.29 12.62 14.29
C ALA A 42 17.54 12.33 12.79
N PRO A 43 18.79 12.12 12.36
CA PRO A 43 19.09 11.86 10.94
C PRO A 43 18.27 10.74 10.31
N ALA A 44 18.05 9.65 11.06
CA ALA A 44 17.29 8.49 10.58
C ALA A 44 15.77 8.70 10.45
N GLU A 45 15.20 9.75 11.10
CA GLU A 45 13.78 10.08 10.99
C GLU A 45 13.45 10.93 9.77
N ARG A 46 14.44 11.69 9.30
CA ARG A 46 14.26 12.70 8.26
C ARG A 46 13.64 12.19 6.99
N PRO A 47 14.07 11.02 6.43
CA PRO A 47 13.49 10.52 5.19
C PRO A 47 11.97 10.33 5.28
N ALA A 48 11.47 9.67 6.32
CA ALA A 48 10.03 9.42 6.46
C ALA A 48 9.21 10.69 6.67
N VAL A 49 9.65 11.59 7.58
CA VAL A 49 8.95 12.85 7.84
C VAL A 49 8.95 13.75 6.60
N GLY A 50 10.07 13.82 5.88
CA GLY A 50 10.15 14.60 4.64
C GLY A 50 9.30 14.02 3.52
N PHE A 51 9.21 12.69 3.40
CA PHE A 51 8.36 12.04 2.43
C PHE A 51 6.87 12.33 2.68
N VAL A 52 6.43 12.28 3.93
CA VAL A 52 5.06 12.68 4.30
C VAL A 52 4.79 14.13 3.89
N LEU A 53 5.74 15.05 4.09
CA LEU A 53 5.57 16.43 3.67
C LEU A 53 5.56 16.60 2.15
N LEU A 54 6.40 15.87 1.41
CA LEU A 54 6.38 15.84 -0.05
C LEU A 54 5.02 15.39 -0.59
N MET A 55 4.49 14.29 -0.06
CA MET A 55 3.20 13.77 -0.49
C MET A 55 2.05 14.72 -0.14
N ALA A 56 2.09 15.35 1.04
CA ALA A 56 1.10 16.36 1.41
C ALA A 56 1.10 17.58 0.48
N CYS A 57 2.28 18.08 0.11
CA CYS A 57 2.42 19.20 -0.84
C CYS A 57 2.00 18.77 -2.25
N GLY A 58 2.36 17.54 -2.66
CA GLY A 58 1.94 16.94 -3.92
C GLY A 58 0.42 16.82 -4.01
N GLU A 59 -0.24 16.42 -2.93
CA GLU A 59 -1.70 16.30 -2.86
C GLU A 59 -2.39 17.66 -3.07
N ILE A 60 -1.96 18.71 -2.39
CA ILE A 60 -2.55 20.06 -2.54
C ILE A 60 -2.53 20.52 -4.01
N VAL A 61 -1.46 20.21 -4.73
CA VAL A 61 -1.26 20.63 -6.11
C VAL A 61 -1.91 19.66 -7.10
N GLY A 62 -1.82 18.37 -6.81
CA GLY A 62 -2.09 17.30 -7.77
C GLY A 62 -3.54 16.82 -7.80
N TRP A 63 -4.26 16.76 -6.63
CA TRP A 63 -5.61 16.19 -6.61
C TRP A 63 -6.59 16.87 -7.56
N PRO A 64 -6.59 18.21 -7.78
CA PRO A 64 -7.49 18.82 -8.73
C PRO A 64 -7.22 18.36 -10.16
N MET A 65 -5.95 18.06 -10.47
CA MET A 65 -5.56 17.62 -11.80
C MET A 65 -6.05 16.22 -12.11
N VAL A 66 -6.00 15.33 -11.12
CA VAL A 66 -6.55 13.96 -11.24
C VAL A 66 -8.08 14.02 -11.34
N ALA A 67 -8.72 14.77 -10.43
CA ALA A 67 -10.17 14.87 -10.34
C ALA A 67 -10.81 15.51 -11.61
N PHE A 68 -10.12 16.44 -12.23
CA PHE A 68 -10.58 17.12 -13.46
C PHE A 68 -9.94 16.58 -14.74
N ARG A 69 -9.19 15.46 -14.65
CA ARG A 69 -8.58 14.78 -15.81
C ARG A 69 -7.71 15.70 -16.66
N LEU A 70 -6.85 16.48 -15.99
CA LEU A 70 -6.00 17.45 -16.67
C LEU A 70 -4.77 16.78 -17.29
N SER A 71 -3.97 17.58 -18.03
CA SER A 71 -2.76 17.12 -18.70
C SER A 71 -1.76 16.50 -17.74
N SER A 72 -1.25 15.31 -18.07
CA SER A 72 -0.19 14.63 -17.33
C SER A 72 1.13 15.42 -17.35
N ALA A 73 1.43 16.16 -18.43
CA ALA A 73 2.60 17.03 -18.51
C ALA A 73 2.50 18.21 -17.52
N LEU A 74 1.31 18.81 -17.39
CA LEU A 74 1.07 19.87 -16.41
C LEU A 74 1.20 19.35 -14.96
N PHE A 75 0.67 18.16 -14.68
CA PHE A 75 0.85 17.49 -13.40
C PHE A 75 2.33 17.31 -13.05
N MET A 76 3.10 16.74 -13.98
CA MET A 76 4.55 16.54 -13.77
C MET A 76 5.27 17.85 -13.50
N ALA A 77 4.95 18.91 -14.26
CA ALA A 77 5.58 20.22 -14.09
C ALA A 77 5.26 20.84 -12.73
N LEU A 78 4.00 20.84 -12.30
CA LEU A 78 3.58 21.52 -11.07
C LEU A 78 3.92 20.72 -9.82
N VAL A 79 3.71 19.40 -9.80
CA VAL A 79 4.09 18.56 -8.67
C VAL A 79 5.62 18.49 -8.54
N GLY A 80 6.33 18.36 -9.67
CA GLY A 80 7.79 18.43 -9.71
C GLY A 80 8.34 19.78 -9.22
N ALA A 81 7.74 20.89 -9.64
CA ALA A 81 8.11 22.22 -9.16
C ALA A 81 7.86 22.41 -7.66
N ALA A 82 6.73 21.89 -7.15
CA ALA A 82 6.42 21.92 -5.71
C ALA A 82 7.44 21.11 -4.90
N ALA A 83 7.79 19.92 -5.35
CA ALA A 83 8.82 19.08 -4.73
C ALA A 83 10.19 19.75 -4.76
N ALA A 84 10.59 20.31 -5.89
CA ALA A 84 11.85 21.04 -6.04
C ALA A 84 11.91 22.30 -5.15
N ALA A 85 10.83 23.08 -5.09
CA ALA A 85 10.75 24.26 -4.23
C ALA A 85 10.86 23.90 -2.75
N LEU A 86 10.18 22.83 -2.31
CA LEU A 86 10.26 22.33 -0.95
C LEU A 86 11.67 21.83 -0.60
N ALA A 87 12.30 21.09 -1.50
CA ALA A 87 13.68 20.60 -1.32
C ALA A 87 14.70 21.76 -1.32
N LEU A 88 14.54 22.74 -2.20
CA LEU A 88 15.40 23.93 -2.24
C LEU A 88 15.29 24.75 -0.94
N PHE A 89 14.05 24.96 -0.46
CA PHE A 89 13.85 25.63 0.83
C PHE A 89 14.49 24.84 1.97
N GLY A 90 14.44 23.53 1.93
CA GLY A 90 15.10 22.63 2.86
C GLY A 90 16.63 22.74 2.80
N LEU A 91 17.20 22.75 1.59
CA LEU A 91 18.64 22.93 1.37
C LEU A 91 19.12 24.27 1.94
N LEU A 92 18.43 25.36 1.61
CA LEU A 92 18.74 26.70 2.15
C LEU A 92 18.61 26.75 3.68
N SER A 93 17.64 26.02 4.23
CA SER A 93 17.45 25.90 5.68
C SER A 93 18.59 25.13 6.34
N TRP A 94 19.04 24.05 5.71
CA TRP A 94 20.16 23.22 6.17
C TRP A 94 21.49 23.99 6.14
N LEU A 95 21.78 24.70 5.05
CA LEU A 95 23.01 25.50 4.90
C LEU A 95 23.11 26.65 5.93
N ARG A 96 21.98 27.17 6.43
CA ARG A 96 21.92 28.24 7.41
C ARG A 96 21.85 27.75 8.86
N ARG A 97 22.03 26.47 9.12
CA ARG A 97 21.98 25.93 10.50
C ARG A 97 23.23 26.31 11.27
N PRO A 98 23.09 26.81 12.50
CA PRO A 98 24.22 26.81 13.42
C PRO A 98 24.59 25.37 13.75
N ALA A 99 25.87 25.11 13.97
CA ALA A 99 26.34 23.79 14.42
C ALA A 99 25.60 23.44 15.72
N LEU A 100 24.82 22.34 15.68
CA LEU A 100 24.15 21.87 16.89
C LEU A 100 25.19 21.32 17.87
N PRO A 101 25.08 21.64 19.18
CA PRO A 101 25.92 21.00 20.18
C PRO A 101 25.70 19.48 20.11
N SER A 102 26.80 18.72 20.15
CA SER A 102 26.76 17.26 20.17
C SER A 102 25.97 16.81 21.39
N VAL A 103 24.85 16.15 21.16
CA VAL A 103 24.11 15.44 22.22
C VAL A 103 25.07 14.39 22.78
N GLN A 104 25.14 14.31 24.11
CA GLN A 104 25.97 13.33 24.83
C GLN A 104 25.54 11.92 24.37
N GLU A 105 26.35 11.28 23.54
CA GLU A 105 26.01 10.01 22.90
C GLU A 105 26.24 8.85 23.86
N ASP A 106 25.32 7.87 23.85
CA ASP A 106 25.57 6.51 24.30
C ASP A 106 26.88 5.98 23.67
N ALA A 107 27.52 5.01 24.34
CA ALA A 107 28.75 4.41 23.82
C ALA A 107 28.62 4.11 22.31
N PRO A 108 29.42 4.75 21.46
CA PRO A 108 29.22 4.77 20.00
C PRO A 108 29.23 3.36 19.38
N ALA A 109 29.93 2.41 20.00
CA ALA A 109 29.97 1.01 19.56
C ALA A 109 28.59 0.30 19.69
N ALA A 110 27.90 0.48 20.81
CA ALA A 110 26.60 -0.16 21.02
C ALA A 110 25.51 0.39 20.09
N ARG A 111 25.54 1.69 19.79
CA ARG A 111 24.66 2.31 18.79
C ARG A 111 24.95 1.79 17.39
N ARG A 112 26.24 1.63 17.01
CA ARG A 112 26.63 1.06 15.70
C ARG A 112 26.12 -0.37 15.53
N ILE A 113 26.25 -1.23 16.56
CA ILE A 113 25.74 -2.61 16.52
C ILE A 113 24.22 -2.60 16.32
N ALA A 114 23.47 -1.79 17.05
CA ALA A 114 22.01 -1.69 16.90
C ALA A 114 21.61 -1.21 15.49
N LEU A 115 22.31 -0.20 14.94
CA LEU A 115 22.14 0.26 13.57
C LEU A 115 22.41 -0.86 12.56
N LEU A 116 23.53 -1.61 12.72
CA LEU A 116 23.87 -2.71 11.81
C LEU A 116 22.83 -3.82 11.82
N LEU A 117 22.27 -4.15 12.99
CA LEU A 117 21.18 -5.12 13.09
C LEU A 117 19.92 -4.64 12.38
N ALA A 118 19.53 -3.38 12.57
CA ALA A 118 18.38 -2.80 11.87
C ALA A 118 18.61 -2.79 10.34
N LEU A 119 19.79 -2.37 9.89
CA LEU A 119 20.14 -2.40 8.47
C LEU A 119 20.18 -3.82 7.90
N ALA A 120 20.68 -4.80 8.65
CA ALA A 120 20.70 -6.20 8.21
C ALA A 120 19.28 -6.77 8.05
N ALA A 121 18.37 -6.45 8.97
CA ALA A 121 16.97 -6.88 8.84
C ALA A 121 16.28 -6.23 7.63
N VAL A 122 16.42 -4.92 7.45
CA VAL A 122 15.87 -4.20 6.29
C VAL A 122 16.51 -4.67 4.97
N ALA A 123 17.80 -4.99 4.98
CA ALA A 123 18.47 -5.56 3.81
C ALA A 123 17.92 -6.96 3.49
N LEU A 124 17.63 -7.78 4.50
CA LEU A 124 16.97 -9.07 4.31
C LEU A 124 15.56 -8.90 3.71
N GLU A 125 14.74 -7.98 4.26
CA GLU A 125 13.44 -7.64 3.69
C GLU A 125 13.59 -7.25 2.21
N LEU A 126 14.52 -6.36 1.89
CA LEU A 126 14.76 -5.89 0.53
C LEU A 126 15.19 -7.03 -0.40
N VAL A 127 16.18 -7.83 0.00
CA VAL A 127 16.65 -8.95 -0.83
C VAL A 127 15.53 -9.93 -1.10
N MET A 128 14.80 -10.32 -0.06
CA MET A 128 13.71 -11.28 -0.20
C MET A 128 12.58 -10.73 -1.06
N THR A 129 12.17 -9.47 -0.85
CA THR A 129 11.15 -8.83 -1.70
C THR A 129 11.62 -8.65 -3.15
N LEU A 130 12.91 -8.50 -3.42
CA LEU A 130 13.45 -8.41 -4.79
C LEU A 130 13.42 -9.77 -5.51
N VAL A 131 13.76 -10.86 -4.80
CA VAL A 131 13.87 -12.20 -5.43
C VAL A 131 12.57 -13.01 -5.40
N THR A 132 11.54 -12.52 -4.74
CA THR A 132 10.22 -13.17 -4.69
C THR A 132 9.14 -12.27 -5.27
N PHE A 133 8.07 -12.91 -5.66
CA PHE A 133 6.90 -12.27 -6.24
C PHE A 133 5.63 -12.91 -5.65
N ARG A 134 4.62 -12.08 -5.48
CA ARG A 134 3.26 -12.50 -5.13
C ARG A 134 2.30 -11.79 -6.05
N SER A 135 1.51 -12.54 -6.80
CA SER A 135 0.44 -11.96 -7.60
C SER A 135 -0.62 -11.35 -6.69
N ASP A 136 -0.98 -10.10 -6.96
CA ASP A 136 -2.07 -9.40 -6.28
C ASP A 136 -3.08 -8.90 -7.32
N SER A 137 -4.28 -9.41 -7.24
CA SER A 137 -5.35 -9.01 -8.17
C SER A 137 -5.74 -7.52 -8.03
N ASP A 138 -5.42 -6.84 -6.92
CA ASP A 138 -5.58 -5.39 -6.76
C ASP A 138 -4.68 -4.60 -7.73
N ASP A 139 -3.57 -5.17 -8.19
CA ASP A 139 -2.64 -4.52 -9.13
C ASP A 139 -3.23 -4.38 -10.54
N SER A 140 -4.28 -5.14 -10.87
CA SER A 140 -5.09 -4.89 -12.07
C SER A 140 -5.70 -3.49 -12.10
N PHE A 141 -5.78 -2.82 -10.96
CA PHE A 141 -6.17 -1.42 -10.85
C PHE A 141 -4.94 -0.53 -10.58
N TYR A 142 -4.19 -0.76 -9.50
CA TYR A 142 -3.12 0.15 -9.07
C TYR A 142 -1.99 0.24 -10.09
N VAL A 143 -1.42 -0.86 -10.52
CA VAL A 143 -0.30 -0.88 -11.47
C VAL A 143 -0.77 -0.54 -12.88
N SER A 144 -1.97 -1.01 -13.26
CA SER A 144 -2.57 -0.64 -14.57
C SER A 144 -2.91 0.85 -14.66
N ASN A 145 -3.29 1.53 -13.55
CA ASN A 145 -3.40 2.99 -13.51
C ASN A 145 -2.06 3.68 -13.77
N VAL A 146 -0.99 3.19 -13.15
CA VAL A 146 0.36 3.72 -13.38
C VAL A 146 0.74 3.55 -14.86
N ALA A 147 0.49 2.37 -15.45
CA ALA A 147 0.75 2.09 -16.86
C ALA A 147 -0.04 3.02 -17.79
N LEU A 148 -1.35 3.16 -17.54
CA LEU A 148 -2.21 4.03 -18.31
C LEU A 148 -1.77 5.50 -18.23
N PHE A 149 -1.53 6.03 -17.02
CA PHE A 149 -1.16 7.44 -16.84
C PHE A 149 0.24 7.74 -17.37
N ALA A 150 1.16 6.76 -17.33
CA ALA A 150 2.47 6.88 -17.93
C ALA A 150 2.42 7.00 -19.47
N ASN A 151 1.41 6.44 -20.11
CA ASN A 151 1.25 6.42 -21.56
C ASN A 151 0.18 7.39 -22.08
N SER A 152 -0.58 8.06 -21.21
CA SER A 152 -1.65 8.98 -21.59
C SER A 152 -1.22 10.44 -21.46
N SER A 153 -1.74 11.31 -22.35
CA SER A 153 -1.56 12.76 -22.28
C SER A 153 -2.41 13.42 -21.18
N VAL A 154 -3.44 12.73 -20.69
CA VAL A 154 -4.32 13.19 -19.62
C VAL A 154 -4.33 12.17 -18.48
N LEU A 155 -4.61 12.63 -17.26
CA LEU A 155 -4.74 11.77 -16.09
C LEU A 155 -6.14 11.14 -16.08
N ASN A 156 -6.23 9.88 -15.64
CA ASN A 156 -7.47 9.16 -15.40
C ASN A 156 -8.48 9.21 -16.59
N PRO A 157 -8.05 8.94 -17.84
CA PRO A 157 -8.88 9.14 -19.03
C PRO A 157 -10.07 8.17 -19.10
N PHE A 158 -9.88 6.90 -18.68
CA PHE A 158 -10.85 5.82 -18.69
C PHE A 158 -10.45 4.75 -17.66
N ASP A 159 -11.17 3.64 -17.61
CA ASP A 159 -10.84 2.54 -16.69
C ASP A 159 -9.53 1.85 -17.07
N SER A 160 -8.62 1.73 -16.10
CA SER A 160 -7.29 1.16 -16.33
C SER A 160 -7.29 -0.37 -16.37
N SER A 161 -8.26 -1.00 -15.72
CA SER A 161 -8.29 -2.48 -15.59
C SER A 161 -8.85 -3.16 -16.82
N MET A 162 -9.76 -2.51 -17.57
CA MET A 162 -10.40 -3.09 -18.76
C MET A 162 -10.11 -2.32 -20.04
N GLY A 163 -10.11 -0.99 -20.02
CA GLY A 163 -9.71 -0.18 -21.18
C GLY A 163 -10.68 0.91 -21.58
N SER A 164 -10.49 1.46 -22.77
CA SER A 164 -11.21 2.64 -23.27
C SER A 164 -12.67 2.37 -23.62
N HIS A 165 -13.05 1.12 -23.83
CA HIS A 165 -14.44 0.72 -24.09
C HIS A 165 -15.34 0.88 -22.85
N VAL A 166 -14.74 0.97 -21.65
CA VAL A 166 -15.46 1.23 -20.41
C VAL A 166 -15.60 2.72 -20.19
N VAL A 167 -16.83 3.19 -20.14
CA VAL A 167 -17.11 4.61 -19.87
C VAL A 167 -17.03 4.89 -18.38
N GLY A 168 -16.00 5.60 -17.96
CA GLY A 168 -15.81 6.08 -16.59
C GLY A 168 -14.71 5.36 -15.82
N THR A 169 -14.56 5.72 -14.57
CA THR A 169 -13.53 5.24 -13.64
C THR A 169 -14.19 4.88 -12.33
N VAL A 170 -13.48 4.19 -11.41
CA VAL A 170 -13.96 3.94 -10.05
C VAL A 170 -13.85 5.23 -9.24
N PRO A 171 -14.96 5.93 -8.91
CA PRO A 171 -14.94 7.33 -8.47
C PRO A 171 -14.21 7.58 -7.14
N MET A 172 -14.10 6.57 -6.30
CA MET A 172 -13.45 6.70 -5.00
C MET A 172 -11.95 6.99 -5.11
N TYR A 173 -11.33 6.71 -6.26
CA TYR A 173 -9.90 6.92 -6.52
C TYR A 173 -9.60 8.21 -7.30
N ASP A 174 -10.62 9.01 -7.65
CA ASP A 174 -10.44 10.25 -8.43
C ASP A 174 -9.68 11.36 -7.68
N PHE A 175 -9.42 11.18 -6.38
CA PHE A 175 -8.83 12.21 -5.51
C PHE A 175 -7.45 11.85 -4.95
N GLN A 176 -6.89 10.70 -5.28
CA GLN A 176 -5.54 10.31 -4.89
C GLN A 176 -4.55 10.59 -6.02
N ILE A 177 -3.32 10.94 -5.65
CA ILE A 177 -2.29 11.26 -6.64
C ILE A 177 -1.20 10.20 -6.76
N TRP A 178 -1.20 9.16 -5.92
CA TRP A 178 -0.08 8.23 -5.80
C TRP A 178 0.26 7.56 -7.13
N GLU A 179 -0.71 7.02 -7.85
CA GLU A 179 -0.50 6.38 -9.15
C GLU A 179 0.00 7.39 -10.20
N SER A 180 -0.45 8.64 -10.13
CA SER A 180 0.04 9.72 -11.00
C SER A 180 1.50 10.09 -10.70
N VAL A 181 1.91 10.05 -9.42
CA VAL A 181 3.32 10.26 -9.01
C VAL A 181 4.18 9.09 -9.50
N LEU A 182 3.72 7.85 -9.37
CA LEU A 182 4.43 6.69 -9.91
C LEU A 182 4.54 6.76 -11.45
N ALA A 183 3.47 7.15 -12.14
CA ALA A 183 3.49 7.36 -13.59
C ALA A 183 4.47 8.47 -14.03
N MET A 184 4.57 9.55 -13.25
CA MET A 184 5.60 10.58 -13.44
C MET A 184 7.00 9.97 -13.34
N LEU A 185 7.26 9.12 -12.34
CA LEU A 185 8.53 8.44 -12.17
C LEU A 185 8.83 7.46 -13.32
N CYS A 186 7.82 6.73 -13.82
CA CYS A 186 7.96 5.90 -15.03
C CYS A 186 8.51 6.72 -16.20
N ARG A 187 7.94 7.89 -16.47
CA ARG A 187 8.36 8.77 -17.57
C ARG A 187 9.76 9.34 -17.35
N VAL A 188 10.08 9.81 -16.15
CA VAL A 188 11.38 10.41 -15.82
C VAL A 188 12.51 9.40 -15.95
N PHE A 189 12.31 8.19 -15.43
CA PHE A 189 13.33 7.13 -15.43
C PHE A 189 13.24 6.19 -16.63
N ARG A 190 12.23 6.34 -17.48
CA ARG A 190 11.96 5.44 -18.61
C ARG A 190 11.91 3.98 -18.16
N LEU A 191 11.02 3.70 -17.21
CA LEU A 191 10.72 2.38 -16.67
C LEU A 191 9.27 2.03 -16.99
N GLY A 192 9.00 0.76 -17.25
CA GLY A 192 7.62 0.24 -17.31
C GLY A 192 6.93 0.37 -15.94
N ALA A 193 5.59 0.36 -15.94
CA ALA A 193 4.84 0.51 -14.69
C ALA A 193 5.06 -0.66 -13.74
N ALA A 194 5.01 -1.88 -14.24
CA ALA A 194 5.28 -3.09 -13.47
C ALA A 194 6.74 -3.13 -12.98
N GLU A 195 7.72 -2.80 -13.84
CA GLU A 195 9.13 -2.66 -13.43
C GLU A 195 9.32 -1.65 -12.30
N LEU A 196 8.68 -0.48 -12.42
CA LEU A 196 8.76 0.57 -11.40
C LEU A 196 8.14 0.09 -10.09
N CYS A 197 6.86 -0.31 -10.12
CA CYS A 197 6.10 -0.65 -8.92
C CYS A 197 6.69 -1.86 -8.21
N HIS A 198 6.84 -2.96 -8.93
CA HIS A 198 7.16 -4.26 -8.33
C HIS A 198 8.63 -4.42 -7.97
N THR A 199 9.53 -3.61 -8.56
CA THR A 199 10.97 -3.79 -8.33
C THR A 199 11.68 -2.49 -7.98
N ALA A 200 11.60 -1.44 -8.81
CA ALA A 200 12.42 -0.24 -8.60
C ALA A 200 11.98 0.62 -7.39
N MET A 201 10.70 0.56 -6.98
CA MET A 201 10.19 1.27 -5.81
C MET A 201 10.39 0.53 -4.48
N LEU A 202 10.77 -0.75 -4.49
CA LEU A 202 11.00 -1.52 -3.25
C LEU A 202 12.08 -0.89 -2.36
N PRO A 203 13.31 -0.58 -2.86
CA PRO A 203 14.35 -0.02 -2.01
C PRO A 203 13.97 1.29 -1.32
N PRO A 204 13.47 2.33 -2.02
CA PRO A 204 13.14 3.58 -1.37
C PRO A 204 11.96 3.43 -0.37
N LEU A 205 10.93 2.65 -0.69
CA LEU A 205 9.76 2.52 0.18
C LEU A 205 10.06 1.72 1.45
N LEU A 206 10.84 0.64 1.37
CA LEU A 206 11.27 -0.12 2.55
C LEU A 206 12.18 0.73 3.46
N LEU A 207 13.10 1.52 2.89
CA LEU A 207 13.93 2.43 3.66
C LEU A 207 13.11 3.55 4.33
N LEU A 208 12.08 4.06 3.67
CA LEU A 208 11.15 5.04 4.24
C LEU A 208 10.31 4.43 5.37
N ALA A 209 9.83 3.20 5.20
CA ALA A 209 9.10 2.47 6.25
C ALA A 209 10.01 2.20 7.48
N ALA A 210 11.25 1.79 7.27
CA ALA A 210 12.23 1.61 8.35
C ALA A 210 12.52 2.95 9.07
N SER A 211 12.64 4.06 8.33
CA SER A 211 12.78 5.42 8.89
C SER A 211 11.57 5.82 9.74
N ALA A 212 10.36 5.48 9.30
CA ALA A 212 9.12 5.73 10.04
C ALA A 212 9.03 4.86 11.31
N ALA A 213 9.38 3.58 11.23
CA ALA A 213 9.48 2.68 12.37
C ALA A 213 10.51 3.19 13.40
N PHE A 214 11.68 3.66 12.94
CA PHE A 214 12.67 4.29 13.81
C PHE A 214 12.11 5.53 14.52
N SER A 215 11.36 6.38 13.81
CA SER A 215 10.73 7.58 14.38
C SER A 215 9.77 7.23 15.52
N LEU A 216 8.92 6.21 15.32
CA LEU A 216 8.03 5.70 16.35
C LEU A 216 8.82 5.11 17.54
N GLY A 217 9.81 4.27 17.26
CA GLY A 217 10.67 3.67 18.29
C GLY A 217 11.41 4.73 19.12
N LEU A 218 11.91 5.80 18.48
CA LEU A 218 12.57 6.91 19.16
C LEU A 218 11.61 7.67 20.08
N SER A 219 10.38 7.88 19.64
CA SER A 219 9.35 8.58 20.43
C SER A 219 8.86 7.75 21.62
N LEU A 220 8.86 6.43 21.52
CA LEU A 220 8.45 5.50 22.58
C LEU A 220 9.57 5.22 23.61
N LEU A 221 10.84 5.17 23.17
CA LEU A 221 11.98 4.70 23.95
C LEU A 221 12.99 5.80 24.29
N GLY A 222 12.87 6.98 23.67
CA GLY A 222 13.66 8.18 23.96
C GLY A 222 15.15 8.11 23.62
N ASN A 223 15.63 7.06 22.93
CA ASN A 223 17.05 6.83 22.65
C ASN A 223 17.26 6.18 21.28
N GLU A 224 18.22 6.66 20.49
CA GLU A 224 18.48 6.17 19.13
C GLU A 224 18.89 4.69 19.07
N ARG A 225 19.74 4.22 19.99
CA ARG A 225 20.12 2.81 20.05
C ARG A 225 18.91 1.90 20.23
N ARG A 226 18.00 2.28 21.14
CA ARG A 226 16.77 1.53 21.40
C ARG A 226 15.83 1.61 20.21
N ALA A 227 15.76 2.74 19.52
CA ALA A 227 14.97 2.91 18.32
C ALA A 227 15.47 2.01 17.17
N TYR A 228 16.79 1.86 16.98
CA TYR A 228 17.33 0.89 16.02
C TYR A 228 16.98 -0.55 16.40
N LEU A 229 17.09 -0.93 17.69
CA LEU A 229 16.67 -2.27 18.13
C LEU A 229 15.17 -2.47 17.97
N PHE A 230 14.35 -1.45 18.23
CA PHE A 230 12.90 -1.50 17.95
C PHE A 230 12.64 -1.76 16.45
N THR A 231 13.31 -1.05 15.55
CA THR A 231 13.19 -1.25 14.09
C THR A 231 13.60 -2.67 13.72
N PHE A 232 14.73 -3.18 14.25
CA PHE A 232 15.18 -4.55 14.03
C PHE A 232 14.11 -5.60 14.45
N VAL A 233 13.58 -5.49 15.67
CA VAL A 233 12.57 -6.45 16.17
C VAL A 233 11.28 -6.36 15.35
N LEU A 234 10.88 -5.16 14.97
CA LEU A 234 9.68 -4.95 14.14
C LEU A 234 9.84 -5.55 12.74
N SER A 235 11.01 -5.41 12.11
CA SER A 235 11.33 -6.06 10.83
C SER A 235 11.29 -7.58 10.97
N VAL A 236 11.89 -8.16 12.02
CA VAL A 236 11.80 -9.60 12.28
C VAL A 236 10.33 -10.04 12.43
N PHE A 237 9.53 -9.28 13.20
CA PHE A 237 8.10 -9.57 13.35
C PHE A 237 7.38 -9.58 11.99
N TYR A 238 7.63 -8.61 11.12
CA TYR A 238 7.00 -8.53 9.79
C TYR A 238 7.42 -9.68 8.87
N ILE A 239 8.71 -10.07 8.89
CA ILE A 239 9.21 -11.21 8.10
C ILE A 239 8.52 -12.53 8.49
N PHE A 240 8.14 -12.69 9.77
CA PHE A 240 7.49 -13.90 10.29
C PHE A 240 5.97 -13.75 10.48
N SER A 241 5.35 -12.75 9.89
CA SER A 241 3.89 -12.57 9.89
C SER A 241 3.19 -13.11 8.63
N GLY A 242 3.77 -14.12 7.97
CA GLY A 242 3.36 -14.65 6.67
C GLY A 242 2.08 -15.48 6.65
N ALA A 243 1.58 -15.94 7.81
CA ALA A 243 0.39 -16.77 7.90
C ALA A 243 -0.91 -16.09 7.42
N ASN A 244 -0.90 -14.77 7.29
CA ASN A 244 -2.08 -14.00 6.90
C ASN A 244 -1.71 -12.83 5.97
N GLY A 245 -2.26 -12.81 4.76
CA GLY A 245 -2.06 -11.76 3.77
C GLY A 245 -2.72 -10.41 4.09
N TYR A 246 -3.56 -10.35 5.11
CA TYR A 246 -4.15 -9.10 5.62
C TYR A 246 -3.27 -8.41 6.67
N SER A 247 -2.18 -9.04 7.11
CA SER A 247 -1.26 -8.49 8.12
C SER A 247 -0.50 -7.25 7.60
N VAL A 248 -0.05 -6.39 8.53
CA VAL A 248 0.80 -5.22 8.20
C VAL A 248 2.09 -5.66 7.51
N GLY A 249 2.69 -6.77 7.94
CA GLY A 249 3.88 -7.35 7.32
C GLY A 249 3.62 -7.78 5.87
N ALA A 250 2.47 -8.40 5.59
CA ALA A 250 2.09 -8.79 4.22
C ALA A 250 1.89 -7.57 3.30
N PHE A 251 1.38 -6.47 3.82
CA PHE A 251 1.28 -5.21 3.08
C PHE A 251 2.65 -4.57 2.84
N LEU A 252 3.54 -4.59 3.83
CA LEU A 252 4.88 -4.04 3.68
C LEU A 252 5.74 -4.85 2.70
N LEU A 253 5.74 -6.18 2.83
CA LEU A 253 6.68 -7.03 2.10
C LEU A 253 6.12 -7.56 0.78
N GLY A 254 4.80 -7.70 0.66
CA GLY A 254 4.14 -8.22 -0.55
C GLY A 254 3.64 -7.15 -1.52
N ARG A 255 3.38 -5.91 -1.05
CA ARG A 255 2.71 -4.90 -1.86
C ARG A 255 3.00 -3.45 -1.41
N VAL A 256 4.26 -3.16 -1.06
CA VAL A 256 4.68 -1.85 -0.52
C VAL A 256 4.38 -0.68 -1.48
N TRP A 257 4.34 -0.91 -2.78
CA TRP A 257 4.01 0.09 -3.81
C TRP A 257 2.56 0.55 -3.80
N GLN A 258 1.64 -0.23 -3.21
CA GLN A 258 0.24 0.17 -3.10
C GLN A 258 0.10 1.28 -2.05
N GLY A 259 -0.64 2.33 -2.36
CA GLY A 259 -0.79 3.51 -1.50
C GLY A 259 -1.31 3.19 -0.09
N LYS A 260 -2.17 2.15 0.05
CA LYS A 260 -2.65 1.66 1.36
C LYS A 260 -1.51 1.16 2.25
N SER A 261 -0.49 0.51 1.68
CA SER A 261 0.70 0.07 2.41
C SER A 261 1.55 1.26 2.87
N ALA A 262 1.79 2.25 1.99
CA ALA A 262 2.55 3.46 2.34
C ALA A 262 1.86 4.28 3.46
N SER A 263 0.52 4.41 3.42
CA SER A 263 -0.24 5.04 4.51
C SER A 263 -0.04 4.33 5.84
N LEU A 264 -0.06 2.99 5.82
CA LEU A 264 0.02 2.15 7.02
C LEU A 264 1.44 2.10 7.60
N THR A 265 2.47 1.98 6.76
CA THR A 265 3.84 1.71 7.19
C THR A 265 4.73 2.95 7.26
N ILE A 266 4.31 4.07 6.64
CA ILE A 266 5.07 5.32 6.65
C ILE A 266 4.29 6.43 7.36
N VAL A 267 3.07 6.75 6.90
CA VAL A 267 2.32 7.91 7.45
C VAL A 267 1.89 7.66 8.88
N LEU A 268 1.32 6.48 9.17
CA LEU A 268 0.80 6.15 10.49
C LEU A 268 1.89 6.17 11.59
N PRO A 269 3.07 5.52 11.43
CA PRO A 269 4.14 5.61 12.44
C PRO A 269 4.71 7.03 12.60
N VAL A 270 4.82 7.81 11.51
CA VAL A 270 5.26 9.22 11.57
C VAL A 270 4.26 10.06 12.35
N LEU A 271 2.96 9.93 12.07
CA LEU A 271 1.89 10.61 12.82
C LEU A 271 1.96 10.29 14.31
N SER A 272 2.04 9.00 14.65
CA SER A 272 2.10 8.54 16.04
C SER A 272 3.35 9.09 16.75
N ALA A 273 4.51 9.06 16.09
CA ALA A 273 5.74 9.64 16.62
C ALA A 273 5.63 11.16 16.89
N LEU A 274 5.03 11.91 15.97
CA LEU A 274 4.85 13.35 16.11
C LEU A 274 3.90 13.69 17.27
N LEU A 275 2.81 12.95 17.44
CA LEU A 275 1.86 13.16 18.55
C LEU A 275 2.46 12.78 19.90
N LEU A 276 3.19 11.66 19.99
CA LEU A 276 3.85 11.24 21.22
C LEU A 276 4.90 12.25 21.71
N ARG A 277 5.52 13.02 20.82
CA ARG A 277 6.45 14.11 21.19
C ARG A 277 5.78 15.30 21.87
N GLU A 278 4.46 15.42 21.82
CA GLU A 278 3.72 16.43 22.57
C GLU A 278 3.58 16.07 24.06
N LEU A 279 3.84 14.80 24.45
CA LEU A 279 3.90 14.40 25.86
C LEU A 279 5.09 15.08 26.55
N GLY A 280 4.88 15.57 27.76
CA GLY A 280 5.92 16.23 28.57
C GLY A 280 6.26 17.67 28.17
N ARG A 281 5.68 18.22 27.10
CA ARG A 281 5.93 19.63 26.69
C ARG A 281 5.22 20.69 27.57
N GLY A 282 4.46 20.26 28.58
CA GLY A 282 3.70 21.15 29.47
C GLY A 282 2.68 22.00 28.69
N GLU A 283 2.42 23.21 29.12
CA GLU A 283 1.45 24.11 28.47
C GLU A 283 1.88 24.63 27.09
N ARG A 284 3.13 24.44 26.71
CA ARG A 284 3.67 24.91 25.43
C ARG A 284 3.28 23.94 24.31
N VAL A 285 2.00 23.96 23.89
CA VAL A 285 1.59 23.29 22.65
C VAL A 285 2.41 23.84 21.50
N GLN A 286 2.91 22.98 20.66
CA GLN A 286 3.51 23.41 19.42
C GLN A 286 2.45 24.17 18.60
N LYS A 287 2.60 25.49 18.47
CA LYS A 287 1.61 26.36 17.80
C LYS A 287 1.25 25.91 16.39
N ARG A 288 2.08 25.07 15.79
CA ARG A 288 1.93 24.54 14.41
C ARG A 288 1.60 23.04 14.37
N LEU A 289 1.19 22.45 15.50
CA LEU A 289 0.81 21.02 15.53
C LEU A 289 -0.28 20.70 14.49
N TRP A 290 -1.29 21.56 14.35
CA TRP A 290 -2.36 21.38 13.38
C TRP A 290 -1.85 21.26 11.93
N THR A 291 -0.78 21.98 11.55
CA THR A 291 -0.20 21.90 10.21
C THR A 291 0.52 20.56 9.96
N LEU A 292 1.16 20.02 10.99
CA LEU A 292 1.77 18.68 10.91
C LEU A 292 0.71 17.59 10.79
N LEU A 293 -0.36 17.70 11.57
CA LEU A 293 -1.50 16.77 11.49
C LEU A 293 -2.20 16.87 10.13
N LEU A 294 -2.37 18.10 9.61
CA LEU A 294 -2.91 18.32 8.27
C LEU A 294 -2.01 17.71 7.20
N ALA A 295 -0.68 17.85 7.32
CA ALA A 295 0.24 17.23 6.37
C ALA A 295 0.15 15.69 6.41
N CYS A 296 0.04 15.07 7.58
CA CYS A 296 -0.18 13.63 7.68
C CYS A 296 -1.53 13.20 7.06
N MET A 297 -2.60 13.97 7.27
CA MET A 297 -3.91 13.69 6.67
C MET A 297 -3.85 13.80 5.14
N LEU A 298 -3.28 14.88 4.60
CA LEU A 298 -3.15 15.07 3.15
C LEU A 298 -2.26 14.00 2.52
N ALA A 299 -1.15 13.63 3.18
CA ALA A 299 -0.33 12.51 2.72
C ALA A 299 -1.09 11.19 2.72
N ALA A 300 -1.92 10.92 3.73
CA ALA A 300 -2.75 9.72 3.76
C ALA A 300 -3.77 9.69 2.61
N ILE A 301 -4.41 10.83 2.31
CA ILE A 301 -5.36 10.98 1.21
C ILE A 301 -4.65 10.77 -0.13
N SER A 302 -3.44 11.31 -0.31
CA SER A 302 -2.67 11.20 -1.55
C SER A 302 -2.36 9.76 -1.95
N PHE A 303 -2.27 8.87 -0.97
CA PHE A 303 -1.95 7.47 -1.20
C PHE A 303 -3.17 6.62 -1.53
N ASN A 304 -4.25 6.71 -0.73
CA ASN A 304 -5.41 5.85 -0.91
C ASN A 304 -6.58 6.29 0.00
N PRO A 305 -7.83 6.15 -0.43
CA PRO A 305 -8.99 6.40 0.44
C PRO A 305 -8.99 5.65 1.77
N THR A 306 -8.36 4.46 1.83
CA THR A 306 -8.17 3.72 3.08
C THR A 306 -7.35 4.52 4.11
N GLY A 307 -6.33 5.24 3.66
CA GLY A 307 -5.51 6.11 4.51
C GLY A 307 -6.33 7.19 5.21
N LEU A 308 -7.35 7.71 4.55
CA LEU A 308 -8.24 8.73 5.09
C LEU A 308 -8.87 8.32 6.44
N TYR A 309 -9.42 7.11 6.52
CA TYR A 309 -10.08 6.68 7.77
C TYR A 309 -9.10 6.00 8.76
N VAL A 310 -8.12 5.22 8.30
CA VAL A 310 -7.14 4.57 9.20
C VAL A 310 -6.28 5.64 9.90
N VAL A 311 -5.69 6.55 9.14
CA VAL A 311 -4.87 7.65 9.70
C VAL A 311 -5.76 8.64 10.46
N GLY A 312 -6.99 8.89 10.00
CA GLY A 312 -7.96 9.75 10.68
C GLY A 312 -8.36 9.23 12.06
N PHE A 313 -8.65 7.93 12.21
CA PHE A 313 -8.96 7.33 13.51
C PHE A 313 -7.75 7.35 14.45
N GLU A 314 -6.57 6.97 13.98
CA GLU A 314 -5.36 7.06 14.80
C GLU A 314 -5.11 8.51 15.25
N MET A 315 -5.21 9.47 14.34
CA MET A 315 -5.04 10.89 14.64
C MET A 315 -6.02 11.37 15.72
N LEU A 316 -7.30 10.99 15.59
CA LEU A 316 -8.34 11.37 16.55
C LEU A 316 -8.08 10.76 17.92
N PHE A 317 -7.92 9.44 17.98
CA PHE A 317 -7.86 8.73 19.27
C PHE A 317 -6.51 8.87 19.96
N LEU A 318 -5.41 8.93 19.22
CA LEU A 318 -4.10 9.20 19.83
C LEU A 318 -4.01 10.67 20.32
N THR A 319 -4.57 11.64 19.59
CA THR A 319 -4.63 13.02 20.09
C THR A 319 -5.49 13.09 21.35
N ALA A 320 -6.63 12.40 21.40
CA ALA A 320 -7.46 12.31 22.60
C ALA A 320 -6.71 11.65 23.77
N ALA A 321 -5.98 10.57 23.52
CA ALA A 321 -5.16 9.90 24.53
C ALA A 321 -4.06 10.81 25.08
N VAL A 322 -3.36 11.54 24.21
CA VAL A 322 -2.36 12.55 24.61
C VAL A 322 -3.02 13.68 25.39
N ALA A 323 -4.18 14.18 24.96
CA ALA A 323 -4.92 15.24 25.62
C ALA A 323 -5.37 14.84 27.05
N ILE A 324 -5.84 13.59 27.22
CA ILE A 324 -6.22 13.01 28.52
C ILE A 324 -4.98 12.87 29.41
N THR A 325 -3.90 12.28 28.90
CA THR A 325 -2.66 12.04 29.66
C THR A 325 -2.03 13.35 30.15
N GLU A 326 -2.06 14.39 29.31
CA GLU A 326 -1.51 15.73 29.62
C GLU A 326 -2.51 16.64 30.32
N LYS A 327 -3.77 16.21 30.47
CA LYS A 327 -4.90 17.06 30.96
C LYS A 327 -5.04 18.35 30.13
N ARG A 328 -4.87 18.25 28.82
CA ARG A 328 -4.80 19.39 27.88
C ARG A 328 -5.86 19.26 26.79
N GLY A 329 -7.14 19.40 27.13
CA GLY A 329 -8.24 19.31 26.18
C GLY A 329 -8.13 20.23 24.95
N ARG A 330 -7.40 21.35 25.07
CA ARG A 330 -7.12 22.28 23.94
C ARG A 330 -6.34 21.61 22.78
N LEU A 331 -5.65 20.49 23.00
CA LEU A 331 -5.00 19.74 21.92
C LEU A 331 -6.01 19.28 20.86
N MET A 332 -7.24 18.98 21.26
CA MET A 332 -8.29 18.55 20.32
C MET A 332 -8.64 19.63 19.28
N VAL A 333 -8.41 20.91 19.58
CA VAL A 333 -8.67 22.00 18.62
C VAL A 333 -7.75 21.90 17.40
N HIS A 334 -6.55 21.32 17.57
CA HIS A 334 -5.59 21.13 16.47
C HIS A 334 -6.03 20.07 15.46
N LEU A 335 -7.06 19.27 15.79
CA LEU A 335 -7.69 18.32 14.87
C LEU A 335 -8.64 18.97 13.86
N LEU A 336 -9.13 20.19 14.13
CA LEU A 336 -10.15 20.81 13.26
C LEU A 336 -9.69 20.92 11.80
N PRO A 337 -8.49 21.42 11.45
CA PRO A 337 -8.08 21.53 10.06
C PRO A 337 -7.88 20.16 9.37
N PRO A 338 -7.19 19.15 9.95
CA PRO A 338 -7.05 17.86 9.29
C PRO A 338 -8.38 17.10 9.17
N LEU A 339 -9.25 17.17 10.18
CA LEU A 339 -10.58 16.55 10.09
C LEU A 339 -11.48 17.27 9.09
N ALA A 340 -11.38 18.61 8.96
CA ALA A 340 -12.09 19.35 7.92
C ALA A 340 -11.61 18.97 6.52
N ALA A 341 -10.30 18.79 6.32
CA ALA A 341 -9.76 18.25 5.06
C ALA A 341 -10.29 16.84 4.80
N GLY A 342 -10.21 15.93 5.78
CA GLY A 342 -10.75 14.58 5.65
C GLY A 342 -12.26 14.58 5.33
N ALA A 343 -13.04 15.41 6.00
CA ALA A 343 -14.47 15.56 5.73
C ALA A 343 -14.76 16.10 4.32
N LEU A 344 -13.96 17.08 3.84
CA LEU A 344 -14.06 17.59 2.48
C LEU A 344 -13.84 16.47 1.44
N PHE A 345 -12.75 15.70 1.58
CA PHE A 345 -12.47 14.62 0.63
C PHE A 345 -13.52 13.51 0.72
N THR A 346 -13.98 13.15 1.93
CA THR A 346 -15.10 12.20 2.11
C THR A 346 -16.35 12.70 1.41
N PHE A 347 -16.67 13.99 1.54
CA PHE A 347 -17.82 14.60 0.86
C PHE A 347 -17.66 14.59 -0.67
N LEU A 348 -16.48 14.91 -1.19
CA LEU A 348 -16.20 14.87 -2.63
C LEU A 348 -16.31 13.45 -3.20
N ILE A 349 -15.78 12.45 -2.48
CA ILE A 349 -15.93 11.03 -2.84
C ILE A 349 -17.42 10.65 -2.82
N TRP A 350 -18.14 11.02 -1.75
CA TRP A 350 -19.58 10.76 -1.65
C TRP A 350 -20.36 11.41 -2.80
N LEU A 351 -20.06 12.67 -3.15
CA LEU A 351 -20.71 13.38 -4.25
C LEU A 351 -20.51 12.66 -5.59
N ARG A 352 -19.31 12.10 -5.83
CA ARG A 352 -19.00 11.31 -7.03
C ARG A 352 -19.70 9.95 -7.02
N THR A 353 -19.73 9.27 -5.88
CA THR A 353 -20.32 7.93 -5.75
C THR A 353 -21.84 7.94 -5.65
N SER A 354 -22.46 9.02 -5.12
CA SER A 354 -23.91 9.13 -5.00
C SER A 354 -24.67 9.20 -6.33
N GLN A 355 -23.95 9.44 -7.43
CA GLN A 355 -24.52 9.40 -8.78
C GLN A 355 -24.77 7.96 -9.28
N PHE A 356 -24.35 6.94 -8.54
CA PHE A 356 -24.48 5.53 -8.89
C PHE A 356 -25.46 4.82 -7.91
N PRO A 357 -26.70 4.57 -8.33
CA PRO A 357 -27.77 4.14 -7.42
C PRO A 357 -27.67 2.69 -6.92
N GLY A 358 -26.77 1.88 -7.46
CA GLY A 358 -26.76 0.42 -7.23
C GLY A 358 -25.86 -0.10 -6.11
N GLN A 359 -25.13 0.75 -5.38
CA GLN A 359 -24.33 0.27 -4.24
C GLN A 359 -25.25 -0.06 -3.05
N VAL A 360 -25.75 -1.29 -2.99
CA VAL A 360 -26.46 -1.80 -1.81
C VAL A 360 -25.49 -1.85 -0.65
N ASP A 361 -25.81 -1.13 0.40
CA ASP A 361 -25.01 -1.10 1.63
C ASP A 361 -25.21 -2.42 2.38
N ALA A 362 -24.31 -3.39 2.14
CA ALA A 362 -24.31 -4.68 2.84
C ALA A 362 -24.19 -4.52 4.38
N ALA A 363 -23.85 -3.34 4.87
CA ALA A 363 -23.76 -3.05 6.31
C ALA A 363 -25.11 -3.18 7.02
N SER A 364 -26.22 -2.92 6.34
CA SER A 364 -27.56 -3.09 6.90
C SER A 364 -27.91 -4.56 7.15
N GLN A 365 -27.23 -5.50 6.47
CA GLN A 365 -27.40 -6.95 6.59
C GLN A 365 -26.38 -7.59 7.56
N ALA A 366 -25.40 -6.84 8.05
CA ALA A 366 -24.35 -7.34 8.93
C ALA A 366 -24.93 -7.86 10.26
N GLY A 367 -24.72 -9.13 10.55
CA GLY A 367 -25.17 -9.82 11.76
C GLY A 367 -24.53 -9.27 13.05
N ARG A 368 -24.98 -9.74 14.22
CA ARG A 368 -24.40 -9.32 15.52
C ARG A 368 -22.92 -9.68 15.67
N GLY A 369 -22.44 -10.71 14.96
CA GLY A 369 -21.05 -11.18 14.97
C GLY A 369 -20.10 -10.41 14.04
N PHE A 370 -20.59 -9.50 13.20
CA PHE A 370 -19.83 -8.85 12.12
C PHE A 370 -18.44 -8.33 12.54
N VAL A 371 -18.35 -7.58 13.65
CA VAL A 371 -17.07 -7.02 14.11
C VAL A 371 -16.08 -8.11 14.49
N LEU A 372 -16.56 -9.19 15.12
CA LEU A 372 -15.73 -10.34 15.49
C LEU A 372 -15.27 -11.12 14.25
N GLU A 373 -16.13 -11.31 13.28
CA GLU A 373 -15.80 -11.95 12.00
C GLU A 373 -14.69 -11.19 11.27
N GLN A 374 -14.76 -9.86 11.24
CA GLN A 374 -13.73 -9.01 10.64
C GLN A 374 -12.40 -9.03 11.42
N LEU A 375 -12.46 -9.14 12.76
CA LEU A 375 -11.28 -9.33 13.60
C LEU A 375 -10.66 -10.71 13.33
N GLN A 376 -11.48 -11.75 13.21
CA GLN A 376 -11.00 -13.10 12.87
C GLN A 376 -10.34 -13.14 11.49
N LEU A 377 -10.92 -12.47 10.48
CA LEU A 377 -10.30 -12.35 9.16
C LEU A 377 -8.91 -11.72 9.25
N MET A 378 -8.77 -10.63 10.02
CA MET A 378 -7.49 -9.91 10.16
C MET A 378 -6.42 -10.72 10.90
N PHE A 379 -6.81 -11.61 11.82
CA PHE A 379 -5.90 -12.39 12.66
C PHE A 379 -6.00 -13.90 12.41
N ALA A 380 -6.61 -14.32 11.29
CA ALA A 380 -6.65 -15.73 10.90
C ALA A 380 -5.22 -16.30 10.88
N HIS A 381 -5.03 -17.45 11.52
CA HIS A 381 -3.72 -18.11 11.71
C HIS A 381 -2.66 -17.29 12.48
N GLN A 382 -3.07 -16.17 13.11
CA GLN A 382 -2.20 -15.30 13.91
C GLN A 382 -2.75 -15.04 15.32
N GLU A 383 -3.63 -15.89 15.83
CA GLU A 383 -4.29 -15.75 17.14
C GLU A 383 -3.29 -15.69 18.29
N VAL A 384 -2.15 -16.36 18.15
CA VAL A 384 -1.05 -16.33 19.13
C VAL A 384 -0.51 -14.90 19.29
N TYR A 385 -0.38 -14.15 18.20
CA TYR A 385 0.08 -12.76 18.28
C TYR A 385 -0.97 -11.84 18.91
N LEU A 386 -2.27 -12.11 18.68
CA LEU A 386 -3.34 -11.37 19.36
C LEU A 386 -3.35 -11.66 20.87
N ALA A 387 -3.16 -12.93 21.26
CA ALA A 387 -3.01 -13.30 22.68
C ALA A 387 -1.76 -12.66 23.31
N LEU A 388 -0.63 -12.67 22.59
CA LEU A 388 0.60 -12.00 23.05
C LEU A 388 0.38 -10.50 23.20
N PHE A 389 -0.34 -9.86 22.27
CA PHE A 389 -0.73 -8.45 22.41
C PHE A 389 -1.48 -8.21 23.71
N ALA A 390 -2.47 -9.03 24.04
CA ALA A 390 -3.25 -8.88 25.29
C ALA A 390 -2.35 -8.99 26.53
N VAL A 391 -1.41 -9.94 26.56
CA VAL A 391 -0.46 -10.09 27.68
C VAL A 391 0.47 -8.87 27.78
N LEU A 392 1.04 -8.42 26.66
CA LEU A 392 1.93 -7.26 26.61
C LEU A 392 1.19 -5.97 26.93
N PHE A 393 -0.06 -5.84 26.51
CA PHE A 393 -0.93 -4.72 26.85
C PHE A 393 -1.07 -4.57 28.37
N VAL A 394 -1.34 -5.68 29.09
CA VAL A 394 -1.42 -5.67 30.56
C VAL A 394 -0.04 -5.34 31.18
N ALA A 395 1.03 -5.89 30.64
CA ALA A 395 2.38 -5.59 31.13
C ALA A 395 2.74 -4.08 30.95
N VAL A 396 2.39 -3.49 29.81
CA VAL A 396 2.59 -2.06 29.55
C VAL A 396 1.67 -1.19 30.41
N LEU A 397 0.42 -1.60 30.63
CA LEU A 397 -0.51 -0.91 31.53
C LEU A 397 0.08 -0.80 32.95
N LEU A 398 0.61 -1.89 33.46
CA LEU A 398 1.11 -1.97 34.84
C LEU A 398 2.48 -1.28 35.02
N ARG A 399 3.39 -1.41 34.05
CA ARG A 399 4.81 -1.04 34.23
C ARG A 399 5.41 -0.24 33.07
N GLY A 400 4.67 0.02 32.00
CA GLY A 400 5.16 0.77 30.83
C GLY A 400 5.45 2.24 31.13
N GLY A 401 6.30 2.85 30.30
CA GLY A 401 6.51 4.28 30.30
C GLY A 401 5.24 5.07 29.94
N ARG A 402 5.27 6.37 30.15
CA ARG A 402 4.12 7.25 29.89
C ARG A 402 3.70 7.22 28.43
N GLU A 403 4.66 7.31 27.52
CA GLU A 403 4.47 7.29 26.05
C GLU A 403 3.85 5.95 25.63
N ALA A 404 4.39 4.85 26.12
CA ALA A 404 3.91 3.50 25.83
C ALA A 404 2.48 3.27 26.37
N ARG A 405 2.18 3.71 27.59
CA ARG A 405 0.81 3.62 28.14
C ARG A 405 -0.18 4.47 27.33
N THR A 406 0.22 5.67 26.90
CA THR A 406 -0.65 6.51 26.09
C THR A 406 -0.92 5.87 24.74
N TYR A 407 0.12 5.37 24.06
CA TYR A 407 0.01 4.79 22.72
C TYR A 407 -0.66 3.41 22.73
N PHE A 408 -0.08 2.44 23.48
CA PHE A 408 -0.56 1.05 23.43
C PHE A 408 -1.83 0.81 24.25
N VAL A 409 -2.02 1.52 25.35
CA VAL A 409 -3.13 1.24 26.26
C VAL A 409 -4.29 2.20 26.02
N LEU A 410 -4.08 3.49 26.24
CA LEU A 410 -5.18 4.46 26.22
C LEU A 410 -5.76 4.64 24.82
N THR A 411 -4.89 4.70 23.78
CA THR A 411 -5.38 4.79 22.39
C THR A 411 -6.14 3.52 21.98
N SER A 412 -5.61 2.33 22.30
CA SER A 412 -6.31 1.07 21.98
C SER A 412 -7.64 0.94 22.74
N MET A 413 -7.72 1.40 24.00
CA MET A 413 -8.99 1.42 24.73
C MET A 413 -10.03 2.34 24.07
N LEU A 414 -9.61 3.52 23.61
CA LEU A 414 -10.51 4.44 22.89
C LEU A 414 -10.96 3.84 21.55
N LEU A 415 -10.04 3.23 20.80
CA LEU A 415 -10.36 2.52 19.56
C LEU A 415 -11.32 1.35 19.82
N ALA A 416 -11.09 0.57 20.88
CA ALA A 416 -11.98 -0.54 21.26
C ALA A 416 -13.39 -0.05 21.61
N LEU A 417 -13.49 1.09 22.28
CA LEU A 417 -14.78 1.66 22.67
C LEU A 417 -15.59 2.17 21.47
N PHE A 418 -14.93 2.82 20.51
CA PHE A 418 -15.61 3.53 19.42
C PHE A 418 -15.54 2.82 18.07
N VAL A 419 -14.40 2.24 17.70
CA VAL A 419 -14.17 1.69 16.35
C VAL A 419 -14.35 0.18 16.34
N TRP A 420 -13.80 -0.55 17.32
CA TRP A 420 -13.89 -2.01 17.41
C TRP A 420 -15.07 -2.50 18.25
N SER A 421 -15.91 -1.59 18.71
CA SER A 421 -17.12 -1.91 19.48
C SER A 421 -18.12 -2.68 18.61
N PRO A 422 -18.72 -3.78 19.09
CA PRO A 422 -19.76 -4.50 18.35
C PRO A 422 -20.98 -3.66 17.96
N VAL A 423 -21.26 -2.58 18.71
CA VAL A 423 -22.36 -1.66 18.44
C VAL A 423 -21.93 -0.52 17.52
N LEU A 424 -20.92 0.25 17.92
CA LEU A 424 -20.47 1.43 17.17
C LEU A 424 -19.68 1.05 15.92
N GLY A 425 -18.98 -0.09 15.92
CA GLY A 425 -18.23 -0.57 14.77
C GLY A 425 -19.10 -0.77 13.52
N ARG A 426 -20.38 -1.15 13.68
CA ARG A 426 -21.32 -1.21 12.55
C ARG A 426 -21.59 0.17 11.95
N LEU A 427 -21.74 1.19 12.80
CA LEU A 427 -21.91 2.56 12.32
C LEU A 427 -20.64 3.05 11.60
N VAL A 428 -19.46 2.69 12.11
CA VAL A 428 -18.20 2.95 11.45
C VAL A 428 -18.14 2.24 10.09
N ALA A 429 -18.53 0.96 10.03
CA ALA A 429 -18.59 0.19 8.78
C ALA A 429 -19.56 0.81 7.77
N GLN A 430 -20.70 1.29 8.23
CA GLN A 430 -21.74 1.87 7.37
C GLN A 430 -21.38 3.25 6.84
N TYR A 431 -20.87 4.13 7.71
CA TYR A 431 -20.72 5.55 7.38
C TYR A 431 -19.29 6.01 7.11
N ALA A 432 -18.27 5.31 7.62
CA ALA A 432 -16.89 5.75 7.50
C ALA A 432 -16.05 4.88 6.55
N THR A 433 -16.11 3.53 6.68
CA THR A 433 -15.19 2.64 5.95
C THR A 433 -15.83 1.90 4.79
N LYS A 434 -17.14 1.75 4.77
CA LYS A 434 -17.92 0.75 4.04
C LYS A 434 -17.63 -0.67 4.51
N THR A 435 -18.63 -1.56 4.42
CA THR A 435 -18.56 -2.92 4.97
C THR A 435 -17.39 -3.75 4.46
N PRO A 436 -17.08 -3.80 3.15
CA PRO A 436 -15.97 -4.61 2.63
C PRO A 436 -14.58 -4.13 3.07
N SER A 437 -14.49 -2.88 3.55
CA SER A 437 -13.21 -2.26 3.95
C SER A 437 -13.04 -2.14 5.47
N TYR A 438 -14.06 -2.52 6.26
CA TYR A 438 -14.03 -2.32 7.71
C TYR A 438 -12.92 -3.11 8.43
N TRP A 439 -12.58 -4.30 7.98
CA TRP A 439 -11.50 -5.10 8.58
C TRP A 439 -10.16 -4.34 8.70
N ARG A 440 -9.93 -3.34 7.86
CA ARG A 440 -8.71 -2.51 7.88
C ARG A 440 -8.59 -1.64 9.14
N VAL A 441 -9.67 -1.41 9.89
CA VAL A 441 -9.59 -0.67 11.17
C VAL A 441 -8.80 -1.46 12.22
N PHE A 442 -8.68 -2.77 12.07
CA PHE A 442 -7.89 -3.62 12.96
C PHE A 442 -6.36 -3.52 12.70
N TRP A 443 -5.92 -2.88 11.61
CA TRP A 443 -4.51 -2.46 11.46
C TRP A 443 -4.05 -1.51 12.56
N LEU A 444 -5.00 -0.82 13.22
CA LEU A 444 -4.72 0.05 14.36
C LEU A 444 -4.47 -0.71 15.68
N ILE A 445 -4.60 -2.04 15.71
CA ILE A 445 -4.09 -2.85 16.82
C ILE A 445 -2.57 -2.96 16.67
N PRO A 446 -1.77 -2.31 17.52
CA PRO A 446 -0.33 -2.17 17.30
C PRO A 446 0.46 -3.41 17.77
N VAL A 447 0.13 -4.60 17.22
CA VAL A 447 0.73 -5.88 17.65
C VAL A 447 2.24 -5.88 17.45
N GLY A 448 2.73 -5.60 16.24
CA GLY A 448 4.16 -5.54 15.96
C GLY A 448 4.88 -4.48 16.81
N PRO A 449 4.38 -3.24 16.84
CA PRO A 449 4.96 -2.18 17.68
C PRO A 449 5.03 -2.51 19.17
N ILE A 450 4.00 -3.13 19.78
CA ILE A 450 4.05 -3.48 21.21
C ILE A 450 5.04 -4.63 21.47
N CYS A 451 5.15 -5.60 20.55
CA CYS A 451 6.16 -6.67 20.62
C CYS A 451 7.57 -6.09 20.56
N ALA A 452 7.83 -5.18 19.60
CA ALA A 452 9.13 -4.53 19.44
C ALA A 452 9.49 -3.66 20.66
N TYR A 453 8.56 -2.83 21.13
CA TYR A 453 8.74 -2.03 22.34
C TYR A 453 9.04 -2.88 23.57
N SER A 454 8.22 -3.90 23.81
CA SER A 454 8.32 -4.73 25.00
C SER A 454 9.61 -5.55 25.02
N THR A 455 10.04 -6.07 23.87
CA THR A 455 11.32 -6.78 23.73
C THR A 455 12.49 -5.89 24.14
N VAL A 456 12.57 -4.66 23.59
CA VAL A 456 13.66 -3.73 23.93
C VAL A 456 13.57 -3.28 25.39
N TRP A 457 12.38 -2.93 25.88
CA TRP A 457 12.14 -2.43 27.23
C TRP A 457 12.40 -3.48 28.33
N LEU A 458 12.00 -4.74 28.12
CA LEU A 458 12.20 -5.82 29.10
C LEU A 458 13.68 -6.21 29.19
N THR A 459 14.33 -6.34 28.04
CA THR A 459 15.73 -6.76 27.97
C THR A 459 16.70 -5.69 28.48
N GLU A 460 16.31 -4.42 28.48
CA GLU A 460 17.12 -3.33 29.03
C GLU A 460 17.39 -3.45 30.52
N LYS A 461 16.56 -4.17 31.26
CA LYS A 461 16.76 -4.42 32.70
C LYS A 461 17.89 -5.41 32.99
N LEU A 462 18.45 -6.06 31.97
CA LEU A 462 19.58 -6.97 32.10
C LEU A 462 20.86 -6.19 32.45
N PRO A 463 21.69 -6.71 33.38
CA PRO A 463 22.75 -5.93 34.03
C PRO A 463 23.90 -5.53 33.09
N ARG A 464 24.12 -6.28 32.00
CA ARG A 464 25.23 -6.03 31.08
C ARG A 464 24.72 -5.72 29.68
N ARG A 465 25.38 -4.79 28.97
CA ARG A 465 24.97 -4.37 27.60
C ARG A 465 24.92 -5.51 26.59
N TRP A 466 25.86 -6.46 26.65
CA TRP A 466 25.83 -7.64 25.79
C TRP A 466 24.64 -8.57 26.12
N MET A 467 24.26 -8.69 27.42
CA MET A 467 23.08 -9.46 27.83
C MET A 467 21.78 -8.82 27.29
N HIS A 468 21.71 -7.47 27.29
CA HIS A 468 20.59 -6.78 26.67
C HIS A 468 20.50 -7.13 25.18
N LEU A 469 21.61 -7.05 24.43
CA LEU A 469 21.64 -7.40 23.00
C LEU A 469 21.28 -8.88 22.78
N ALA A 470 21.88 -9.79 23.53
CA ALA A 470 21.55 -11.22 23.46
C ALA A 470 20.06 -11.46 23.79
N GLY A 471 19.52 -10.77 24.80
CA GLY A 471 18.10 -10.81 25.14
C GLY A 471 17.20 -10.35 23.99
N VAL A 472 17.55 -9.25 23.31
CA VAL A 472 16.82 -8.79 22.12
C VAL A 472 16.81 -9.85 21.02
N LEU A 473 17.98 -10.46 20.73
CA LEU A 473 18.08 -11.51 19.70
C LEU A 473 17.26 -12.75 20.07
N VAL A 474 17.36 -13.21 21.33
CA VAL A 474 16.57 -14.36 21.81
C VAL A 474 15.07 -14.07 21.77
N CYS A 475 14.63 -12.91 22.27
CA CYS A 475 13.21 -12.55 22.23
C CYS A 475 12.71 -12.39 20.78
N SER A 476 13.54 -11.86 19.86
CA SER A 476 13.18 -11.78 18.44
C SER A 476 13.02 -13.18 17.83
N ALA A 477 13.91 -14.11 18.14
CA ALA A 477 13.79 -15.50 17.72
C ALA A 477 12.53 -16.17 18.31
N LEU A 478 12.21 -15.91 19.58
CA LEU A 478 10.98 -16.41 20.22
C LEU A 478 9.71 -15.82 19.58
N LEU A 479 9.74 -14.55 19.15
CA LEU A 479 8.64 -13.92 18.40
C LEU A 479 8.46 -14.54 17.01
N ALA A 480 9.52 -15.03 16.39
CA ALA A 480 9.47 -15.69 15.10
C ALA A 480 8.91 -17.11 15.15
N LEU A 481 9.05 -17.82 16.28
CA LEU A 481 8.65 -19.24 16.42
C LEU A 481 7.16 -19.52 16.13
N PRO A 482 6.18 -18.73 16.61
CA PRO A 482 4.77 -18.96 16.30
C PRO A 482 4.36 -18.41 14.94
N GLY A 483 5.24 -17.74 14.24
CA GLY A 483 4.99 -17.12 12.96
C GLY A 483 5.37 -18.00 11.78
N GLU A 484 4.95 -17.60 10.61
CA GLU A 484 5.35 -18.20 9.34
C GLU A 484 6.26 -17.26 8.57
N TRP A 485 7.29 -17.83 7.94
CA TRP A 485 8.18 -17.09 7.06
C TRP A 485 7.40 -16.54 5.87
N MET A 486 7.34 -15.21 5.74
CA MET A 486 6.50 -14.51 4.76
C MET A 486 6.69 -15.02 3.33
N PHE A 487 7.93 -15.28 2.93
CA PHE A 487 8.31 -15.52 1.53
C PHE A 487 8.17 -16.99 1.07
N THR A 488 7.65 -17.86 1.92
CA THR A 488 7.31 -19.25 1.57
C THR A 488 5.92 -19.63 2.05
N SER A 489 5.21 -18.72 2.74
CA SER A 489 3.87 -18.98 3.22
C SER A 489 2.87 -18.96 2.07
N ALA A 490 1.94 -19.90 2.10
CA ALA A 490 0.76 -19.93 1.27
C ALA A 490 -0.45 -19.97 2.20
N PRO A 491 -0.94 -18.82 2.67
CA PRO A 491 -2.20 -18.78 3.42
C PRO A 491 -3.30 -19.46 2.62
N ALA A 492 -4.18 -20.21 3.28
CA ALA A 492 -5.14 -21.12 2.65
C ALA A 492 -6.01 -20.46 1.55
N ASP A 493 -6.23 -19.16 1.62
CA ASP A 493 -7.08 -18.39 0.71
C ASP A 493 -6.31 -17.34 -0.12
N GLU A 494 -4.96 -17.38 -0.13
CA GLU A 494 -4.16 -16.34 -0.77
C GLU A 494 -3.06 -16.91 -1.67
N THR A 495 -2.67 -16.11 -2.68
CA THR A 495 -1.60 -16.46 -3.60
C THR A 495 -0.25 -16.57 -2.85
N PRO A 496 0.50 -17.67 -3.01
CA PRO A 496 1.81 -17.83 -2.38
C PRO A 496 2.85 -16.89 -2.97
N PHE A 497 3.90 -16.63 -2.20
CA PHE A 497 5.12 -16.05 -2.77
C PHE A 497 5.84 -17.08 -3.63
N LEU A 498 6.23 -16.68 -4.82
CA LEU A 498 6.98 -17.47 -5.79
C LEU A 498 8.35 -16.81 -6.06
N PRO A 499 9.36 -17.54 -6.51
CA PRO A 499 10.57 -16.92 -7.05
C PRO A 499 10.25 -15.99 -8.22
N SER A 500 10.88 -14.81 -8.25
CA SER A 500 10.68 -13.86 -9.33
C SER A 500 11.46 -14.28 -10.57
N GLU A 501 10.81 -14.36 -11.71
CA GLU A 501 11.39 -14.72 -13.00
C GLU A 501 11.81 -13.50 -13.82
N ASN A 502 11.14 -12.35 -13.60
CA ASN A 502 11.36 -11.10 -14.33
C ASN A 502 11.25 -9.88 -13.39
N VAL A 503 11.71 -8.72 -13.86
CA VAL A 503 11.68 -7.46 -13.08
C VAL A 503 10.28 -6.85 -12.99
N GLU A 504 9.39 -7.19 -13.90
CA GLU A 504 7.98 -6.83 -13.91
C GLU A 504 7.19 -7.55 -12.82
N LYS A 505 7.70 -8.72 -12.38
CA LYS A 505 7.05 -9.60 -11.40
C LYS A 505 5.61 -9.92 -11.78
N VAL A 506 5.45 -10.32 -13.01
CA VAL A 506 4.22 -10.91 -13.56
C VAL A 506 4.52 -12.32 -14.09
N PRO A 507 3.51 -13.19 -14.25
CA PRO A 507 3.71 -14.48 -14.90
C PRO A 507 4.40 -14.31 -16.26
N GLN A 508 5.35 -15.19 -16.60
CA GLN A 508 6.06 -15.12 -17.88
C GLN A 508 5.08 -15.20 -19.06
N GLU A 509 4.03 -16.00 -18.94
CA GLU A 509 2.97 -16.10 -19.94
C GLU A 509 2.24 -14.76 -20.20
N THR A 510 2.16 -13.87 -19.18
CA THR A 510 1.65 -12.50 -19.37
C THR A 510 2.52 -11.75 -20.38
N LEU A 511 3.86 -11.86 -20.24
CA LEU A 511 4.80 -11.22 -21.15
C LEU A 511 4.68 -11.81 -22.56
N ASP A 512 4.66 -13.13 -22.68
CA ASP A 512 4.62 -13.83 -23.95
C ASP A 512 3.33 -13.57 -24.75
N PHE A 513 2.16 -13.59 -24.10
CA PHE A 513 0.89 -13.31 -24.77
C PHE A 513 0.69 -11.82 -25.03
N GLY A 514 1.12 -10.95 -24.13
CA GLY A 514 1.04 -9.51 -24.31
C GLY A 514 1.84 -9.03 -25.51
N GLU A 515 3.10 -9.51 -25.65
CA GLU A 515 3.94 -9.22 -26.81
C GLU A 515 3.30 -9.69 -28.11
N ARG A 516 2.79 -10.95 -28.17
CA ARG A 516 2.13 -11.49 -29.36
C ARG A 516 0.88 -10.70 -29.77
N LEU A 517 0.04 -10.31 -28.81
CA LEU A 517 -1.18 -9.55 -29.08
C LEU A 517 -0.83 -8.13 -29.56
N THR A 518 0.16 -7.49 -28.96
CA THR A 518 0.59 -6.13 -29.31
C THR A 518 1.28 -6.12 -30.67
N ASP A 519 2.20 -7.04 -30.94
CA ASP A 519 2.88 -7.18 -32.22
C ASP A 519 1.93 -7.56 -33.34
N GLY A 520 0.90 -8.35 -33.03
CA GLY A 520 -0.21 -8.67 -33.95
C GLY A 520 -1.15 -7.49 -34.21
N GLY A 521 -0.96 -6.34 -33.55
CA GLY A 521 -1.77 -5.15 -33.73
C GLY A 521 -3.21 -5.29 -33.24
N VAL A 522 -3.46 -6.18 -32.27
CA VAL A 522 -4.81 -6.45 -31.74
C VAL A 522 -5.43 -5.19 -31.15
N ARG A 523 -6.65 -4.88 -31.60
CA ARG A 523 -7.44 -3.72 -31.14
C ARG A 523 -8.80 -4.13 -30.58
N SER A 524 -9.26 -5.35 -30.89
CA SER A 524 -10.49 -5.90 -30.31
C SER A 524 -10.30 -6.23 -28.84
N PRO A 525 -11.38 -6.21 -28.03
CA PRO A 525 -11.31 -6.65 -26.65
C PRO A 525 -10.86 -8.10 -26.54
N VAL A 526 -9.91 -8.39 -25.64
CA VAL A 526 -9.42 -9.71 -25.33
C VAL A 526 -10.15 -10.24 -24.11
N LEU A 527 -10.65 -11.46 -24.17
CA LEU A 527 -11.18 -12.18 -23.02
C LEU A 527 -10.09 -13.10 -22.48
N ALA A 528 -9.63 -12.86 -21.25
CA ALA A 528 -8.54 -13.64 -20.64
C ALA A 528 -8.93 -14.21 -19.28
N CYS A 529 -8.45 -15.43 -18.97
CA CYS A 529 -8.55 -16.00 -17.63
C CYS A 529 -7.59 -15.35 -16.65
N GLU A 530 -7.83 -15.48 -15.35
CA GLU A 530 -6.89 -15.06 -14.30
C GLU A 530 -5.66 -16.04 -14.28
N PRO A 531 -4.43 -15.55 -14.00
CA PRO A 531 -4.10 -14.19 -13.64
C PRO A 531 -3.86 -13.23 -14.83
N LEU A 532 -3.98 -13.69 -16.10
CA LEU A 532 -3.66 -12.87 -17.27
C LEU A 532 -4.58 -11.65 -17.40
N SER A 533 -5.89 -11.81 -17.12
CA SER A 533 -6.85 -10.69 -17.12
C SER A 533 -6.53 -9.59 -16.09
N THR A 534 -5.72 -9.90 -15.08
CA THR A 534 -5.32 -8.94 -14.04
C THR A 534 -3.91 -8.39 -14.24
N THR A 535 -3.10 -8.99 -15.12
CA THR A 535 -1.68 -8.62 -15.30
C THR A 535 -1.34 -8.02 -16.66
N LEU A 536 -2.07 -8.37 -17.73
CA LEU A 536 -1.77 -7.89 -19.08
C LEU A 536 -1.68 -6.37 -19.17
N ARG A 537 -2.65 -5.64 -18.63
CA ARG A 537 -2.66 -4.17 -18.70
C ARG A 537 -1.67 -3.47 -17.74
N GLN A 538 -1.03 -4.21 -16.86
CA GLN A 538 0.07 -3.67 -16.05
C GLN A 538 1.31 -3.38 -16.90
N VAL A 539 1.46 -4.11 -18.00
CA VAL A 539 2.59 -4.01 -18.93
C VAL A 539 2.19 -3.40 -20.25
N TRP A 540 1.05 -3.81 -20.81
CA TRP A 540 0.49 -3.32 -22.09
C TRP A 540 -0.84 -2.58 -21.88
N PRO A 541 -0.81 -1.31 -21.46
CA PRO A 541 -2.05 -0.53 -21.21
C PRO A 541 -2.89 -0.27 -22.46
N GLU A 542 -2.34 -0.45 -23.66
CA GLU A 542 -3.04 -0.33 -24.95
C GLU A 542 -3.94 -1.52 -25.27
N LEU A 543 -3.74 -2.69 -24.66
CA LEU A 543 -4.63 -3.83 -24.84
C LEU A 543 -5.98 -3.56 -24.16
N GLU A 544 -7.06 -3.85 -24.86
CA GLU A 544 -8.42 -3.78 -24.33
C GLU A 544 -8.79 -5.16 -23.74
N LEU A 545 -9.19 -5.21 -22.47
CA LEU A 545 -9.65 -6.45 -21.82
C LEU A 545 -11.14 -6.39 -21.59
N LEU A 546 -11.87 -7.41 -22.03
CA LEU A 546 -13.32 -7.44 -21.84
C LEU A 546 -13.71 -7.60 -20.37
N VAL A 547 -12.92 -8.36 -19.61
CA VAL A 547 -13.18 -8.66 -18.20
C VAL A 547 -11.92 -8.46 -17.36
N SER A 548 -12.14 -8.16 -16.07
CA SER A 548 -11.13 -8.09 -15.03
C SER A 548 -11.71 -8.70 -13.75
N ARG A 549 -11.35 -8.21 -12.57
CA ARG A 549 -11.92 -8.68 -11.30
C ARG A 549 -13.44 -8.50 -11.25
N PRO A 550 -14.18 -9.45 -10.63
CA PRO A 550 -15.64 -9.35 -10.49
C PRO A 550 -16.08 -8.03 -9.86
N GLN A 551 -15.36 -7.54 -8.85
CA GLN A 551 -15.69 -6.30 -8.18
C GLN A 551 -15.69 -5.10 -9.14
N TYR A 552 -14.77 -5.04 -10.10
CA TYR A 552 -14.75 -3.93 -11.08
C TYR A 552 -15.89 -4.03 -12.08
N ILE A 553 -16.29 -5.23 -12.47
CA ILE A 553 -17.50 -5.43 -13.31
C ILE A 553 -18.74 -4.92 -12.57
N LEU A 554 -18.86 -5.27 -11.27
CA LEU A 554 -19.94 -4.77 -10.44
C LEU A 554 -19.92 -3.24 -10.31
N ASP A 555 -18.76 -2.65 -10.00
CA ASP A 555 -18.59 -1.20 -9.80
C ASP A 555 -18.81 -0.39 -11.09
N LEU A 556 -18.39 -0.93 -12.23
CA LEU A 556 -18.40 -0.20 -13.51
C LEU A 556 -19.70 -0.39 -14.30
N TYR A 557 -20.42 -1.49 -14.10
CA TYR A 557 -21.63 -1.80 -14.84
C TYR A 557 -22.86 -1.96 -13.95
N VAL A 558 -22.87 -2.94 -13.05
CA VAL A 558 -24.07 -3.29 -12.28
C VAL A 558 -24.54 -2.12 -11.43
N TYR A 559 -23.64 -1.53 -10.65
CA TYR A 559 -23.98 -0.39 -9.77
C TYR A 559 -24.27 0.91 -10.51
N ARG A 560 -24.00 0.94 -11.83
CA ARG A 560 -24.35 2.07 -12.70
C ARG A 560 -25.66 1.87 -13.45
N GLY A 561 -26.41 0.82 -13.14
CA GLY A 561 -27.69 0.52 -13.77
C GLY A 561 -27.60 -0.22 -15.10
N GLN A 562 -26.42 -0.77 -15.44
CA GLN A 562 -26.18 -1.60 -16.61
C GLN A 562 -26.10 -3.08 -16.19
N ALA A 563 -27.10 -3.57 -15.49
CA ALA A 563 -27.11 -4.90 -14.90
C ALA A 563 -26.96 -6.00 -15.95
N GLU A 564 -27.67 -5.92 -17.06
CA GLU A 564 -27.60 -6.90 -18.15
C GLU A 564 -26.17 -7.04 -18.70
N THR A 565 -25.51 -5.92 -18.98
CA THR A 565 -24.10 -5.93 -19.43
C THR A 565 -23.19 -6.54 -18.36
N GLY A 566 -23.40 -6.19 -17.09
CA GLY A 566 -22.61 -6.73 -15.99
C GLY A 566 -22.79 -8.23 -15.81
N GLU A 567 -24.00 -8.75 -15.97
CA GLU A 567 -24.31 -10.19 -15.93
C GLU A 567 -23.64 -10.95 -17.08
N ASP A 568 -23.71 -10.42 -18.31
CA ASP A 568 -23.00 -10.98 -19.46
C ASP A 568 -21.49 -11.06 -19.23
N LEU A 569 -20.87 -9.99 -18.72
CA LEU A 569 -19.43 -9.94 -18.46
C LEU A 569 -19.01 -10.88 -17.33
N LEU A 570 -19.82 -11.01 -16.27
CA LEU A 570 -19.58 -12.00 -15.22
C LEU A 570 -19.67 -13.43 -15.76
N ARG A 571 -20.64 -13.69 -16.61
CA ARG A 571 -20.80 -15.00 -17.28
C ARG A 571 -19.61 -15.33 -18.20
N LEU A 572 -19.13 -14.36 -18.98
CA LEU A 572 -17.93 -14.53 -19.80
C LEU A 572 -16.66 -14.72 -18.96
N ARG A 573 -16.55 -14.01 -17.84
CA ARG A 573 -15.46 -14.22 -16.88
C ARG A 573 -15.48 -15.63 -16.31
N ASP A 574 -16.64 -16.11 -15.88
CA ASP A 574 -16.80 -17.44 -15.32
C ASP A 574 -16.51 -18.52 -16.36
N PHE A 575 -16.88 -18.29 -17.63
CA PHE A 575 -16.55 -19.18 -18.75
C PHE A 575 -15.03 -19.40 -18.90
N VAL A 576 -14.20 -18.40 -18.73
CA VAL A 576 -12.74 -18.55 -18.88
C VAL A 576 -12.02 -19.01 -17.61
N ASN A 577 -12.67 -18.93 -16.43
CA ASN A 577 -12.03 -19.23 -15.14
C ASN A 577 -12.53 -20.53 -14.49
N GLN A 578 -13.69 -21.07 -14.88
CA GLN A 578 -14.24 -22.30 -14.29
C GLN A 578 -13.91 -23.51 -15.15
N GLY A 579 -13.69 -24.65 -14.51
CA GLY A 579 -13.44 -25.92 -15.21
C GLY A 579 -14.68 -26.45 -15.93
N GLU A 580 -15.86 -26.26 -15.36
CA GLU A 580 -17.17 -26.67 -15.89
C GLU A 580 -18.13 -25.47 -15.99
N PRO A 581 -17.87 -24.50 -16.88
CA PRO A 581 -18.72 -23.34 -17.03
C PRO A 581 -19.97 -23.63 -17.86
N GLU A 582 -20.99 -22.78 -17.72
CA GLU A 582 -22.09 -22.73 -18.66
C GLU A 582 -21.59 -22.29 -20.04
N THR A 583 -21.90 -23.05 -21.09
CA THR A 583 -21.43 -22.80 -22.46
C THR A 583 -22.51 -22.24 -23.41
N ASP A 584 -23.78 -22.33 -23.02
CA ASP A 584 -24.91 -21.94 -23.88
C ASP A 584 -24.85 -20.43 -24.18
N GLY A 585 -24.93 -20.07 -25.46
CA GLY A 585 -24.90 -18.68 -25.90
C GLY A 585 -23.57 -17.95 -25.79
N ILE A 586 -22.49 -18.57 -25.28
CA ILE A 586 -21.16 -17.95 -25.17
C ILE A 586 -20.64 -17.41 -26.50
N PRO A 587 -20.68 -18.17 -27.63
CA PRO A 587 -20.23 -17.64 -28.91
C PRO A 587 -21.00 -16.38 -29.36
N ALA A 588 -22.30 -16.32 -29.07
CA ALA A 588 -23.11 -15.14 -29.37
C ALA A 588 -22.73 -13.93 -28.49
N LEU A 589 -22.41 -14.16 -27.22
CA LEU A 589 -21.90 -13.09 -26.33
C LEU A 589 -20.53 -12.58 -26.78
N LEU A 590 -19.61 -13.46 -27.17
CA LEU A 590 -18.31 -13.06 -27.72
C LEU A 590 -18.49 -12.19 -28.97
N ALA A 591 -19.38 -12.58 -29.88
CA ALA A 591 -19.70 -11.78 -31.06
C ALA A 591 -20.38 -10.45 -30.70
N LYS A 592 -21.30 -10.43 -29.70
CA LYS A 592 -21.96 -9.21 -29.20
C LYS A 592 -20.93 -8.17 -28.74
N TYR A 593 -19.85 -8.60 -28.09
CA TYR A 593 -18.81 -7.72 -27.56
C TYR A 593 -17.59 -7.58 -28.49
N GLY A 594 -17.62 -8.15 -29.70
CA GLY A 594 -16.54 -8.02 -30.68
C GLY A 594 -15.23 -8.67 -30.24
N VAL A 595 -15.31 -9.75 -29.47
CA VAL A 595 -14.13 -10.50 -28.99
C VAL A 595 -13.63 -11.38 -30.12
N GLU A 596 -12.37 -11.23 -30.46
CA GLU A 596 -11.68 -12.04 -31.48
C GLU A 596 -10.59 -12.94 -30.87
N TYR A 597 -10.18 -12.67 -29.62
CA TYR A 597 -9.11 -13.39 -28.92
C TYR A 597 -9.55 -13.80 -27.53
N VAL A 598 -9.37 -15.08 -27.19
CA VAL A 598 -9.70 -15.67 -25.89
C VAL A 598 -8.50 -16.42 -25.34
N ILE A 599 -8.09 -16.13 -24.11
CA ILE A 599 -7.03 -16.86 -23.41
C ILE A 599 -7.67 -17.73 -22.33
N LEU A 600 -7.43 -19.03 -22.40
CA LEU A 600 -7.99 -20.06 -21.53
C LEU A 600 -6.89 -20.84 -20.81
N TYR A 601 -7.20 -21.41 -19.66
CA TYR A 601 -6.37 -22.47 -19.10
C TYR A 601 -6.33 -23.68 -20.04
N ARG A 602 -5.14 -24.21 -20.30
CA ARG A 602 -4.96 -25.42 -21.16
C ARG A 602 -5.71 -26.64 -20.63
N GLN A 603 -5.81 -26.76 -19.32
CA GLN A 603 -6.49 -27.89 -18.66
C GLN A 603 -8.03 -27.81 -18.71
N CYS A 604 -8.61 -26.66 -19.08
CA CYS A 604 -10.06 -26.48 -19.15
C CYS A 604 -10.59 -26.88 -20.55
N GLY A 605 -10.87 -28.15 -20.75
CA GLY A 605 -11.31 -28.68 -22.04
C GLY A 605 -12.68 -28.19 -22.48
N ILE A 606 -13.64 -28.00 -21.55
CA ILE A 606 -15.02 -27.59 -21.89
C ILE A 606 -15.08 -26.23 -22.59
N PRO A 607 -14.44 -25.17 -22.09
CA PRO A 607 -14.34 -23.89 -22.81
C PRO A 607 -13.68 -24.02 -24.18
N GLN A 608 -12.57 -24.78 -24.28
CA GLN A 608 -11.87 -24.99 -25.54
C GLN A 608 -12.77 -25.69 -26.57
N ASP A 609 -13.44 -26.78 -26.18
CA ASP A 609 -14.36 -27.55 -27.06
C ASP A 609 -15.57 -26.69 -27.50
N CYS A 610 -16.06 -25.82 -26.64
CA CYS A 610 -17.12 -24.88 -26.98
C CYS A 610 -16.68 -23.94 -28.12
N LEU A 611 -15.49 -23.32 -27.99
CA LEU A 611 -14.95 -22.40 -28.99
C LEU A 611 -14.58 -23.13 -30.30
N LEU A 612 -13.95 -24.31 -30.22
CA LEU A 612 -13.62 -25.11 -31.41
C LEU A 612 -14.88 -25.46 -32.22
N ARG A 613 -15.98 -25.86 -31.55
CA ARG A 613 -17.27 -26.12 -32.22
C ARG A 613 -17.89 -24.86 -32.84
N ALA A 614 -17.56 -23.67 -32.31
CA ALA A 614 -17.98 -22.38 -32.83
C ALA A 614 -17.07 -21.84 -33.95
N GLY A 615 -16.08 -22.61 -34.42
CA GLY A 615 -15.20 -22.25 -35.53
C GLY A 615 -13.92 -21.50 -35.10
N TRP A 616 -13.65 -21.40 -33.81
CA TRP A 616 -12.40 -20.84 -33.31
C TRP A 616 -11.25 -21.84 -33.46
N HIS A 617 -10.01 -21.36 -33.55
CA HIS A 617 -8.81 -22.18 -33.61
C HIS A 617 -7.74 -21.71 -32.62
N ILE A 618 -6.79 -22.60 -32.29
CA ILE A 618 -5.67 -22.28 -31.40
C ILE A 618 -4.63 -21.51 -32.21
N ALA A 619 -4.37 -20.26 -31.82
CA ALA A 619 -3.35 -19.41 -32.42
C ALA A 619 -1.98 -19.57 -31.73
N ALA A 620 -1.95 -19.82 -30.43
CA ALA A 620 -0.73 -20.03 -29.66
C ALA A 620 -1.02 -20.79 -28.36
N GLY A 621 0.03 -21.27 -27.70
CA GLY A 621 -0.11 -21.91 -26.39
C GLY A 621 1.20 -21.98 -25.62
N THR A 622 1.08 -22.01 -24.29
CA THR A 622 2.13 -22.32 -23.33
C THR A 622 1.80 -23.63 -22.61
N ASP A 623 2.56 -24.00 -21.59
CA ASP A 623 2.25 -25.17 -20.78
C ASP A 623 0.93 -25.03 -20.01
N ASN A 624 0.57 -23.80 -19.60
CA ASN A 624 -0.58 -23.53 -18.77
C ASN A 624 -1.79 -22.96 -19.52
N TYR A 625 -1.58 -22.26 -20.66
CA TYR A 625 -2.62 -21.49 -21.34
C TYR A 625 -2.65 -21.74 -22.84
N VAL A 626 -3.80 -21.46 -23.45
CA VAL A 626 -4.00 -21.43 -24.90
C VAL A 626 -4.64 -20.11 -25.30
N LEU A 627 -4.14 -19.52 -26.37
CA LEU A 627 -4.73 -18.37 -27.07
C LEU A 627 -5.57 -18.92 -28.24
N MET A 628 -6.86 -18.65 -28.20
CA MET A 628 -7.80 -19.01 -29.28
C MET A 628 -8.23 -17.76 -30.02
N THR A 629 -8.47 -17.86 -31.32
CA THR A 629 -8.96 -16.79 -32.17
C THR A 629 -9.97 -17.26 -33.19
N CYS A 630 -10.89 -16.38 -33.59
CA CYS A 630 -11.76 -16.54 -34.75
C CYS A 630 -11.32 -15.69 -35.94
N ALA A 631 -10.27 -14.84 -35.79
CA ALA A 631 -9.71 -14.06 -36.87
C ALA A 631 -8.82 -14.92 -37.79
N ASP A 632 -8.83 -14.64 -39.08
CA ASP A 632 -7.84 -15.16 -40.01
C ASP A 632 -6.46 -14.68 -39.57
N GLU A 633 -5.49 -15.59 -39.47
CA GLU A 633 -4.14 -15.51 -38.91
C GLU A 633 -3.64 -14.11 -38.46
N LEU A 634 -3.13 -14.01 -37.21
CA LEU A 634 -2.28 -12.89 -36.79
C LEU A 634 -1.20 -12.65 -37.84
N SER A 635 -1.38 -11.66 -38.71
CA SER A 635 -0.42 -11.39 -39.78
C SER A 635 0.94 -11.14 -39.16
N PRO A 636 1.99 -11.92 -39.47
CA PRO A 636 3.31 -11.58 -39.03
C PRO A 636 3.67 -10.23 -39.66
N THR A 637 3.78 -9.20 -38.83
CA THR A 637 4.30 -7.91 -39.26
C THR A 637 5.64 -8.19 -39.92
N GLN A 638 5.76 -7.82 -41.18
CA GLN A 638 6.96 -7.99 -41.99
C GLN A 638 8.19 -7.59 -41.18
N GLN A 639 9.07 -8.55 -40.95
CA GLN A 639 10.44 -8.28 -40.50
C GLN A 639 11.07 -7.33 -41.52
N GLY A 640 11.26 -6.06 -41.09
CA GLY A 640 11.96 -5.02 -41.80
C GLY A 640 13.04 -4.42 -40.91
#